data_3104911c7a1dbc5e55ea1ab693b5c806
#
_entry.id   3104911c7a1dbc5e55ea1ab693b5c806
#
_cell.length_a   1.000
_cell.length_b   1.000
_cell.length_c   1.000
_cell.angle_alpha   90.00
_cell.angle_beta   90.00
_cell.angle_gamma   90.00
#
_symmetry.space_group_name_H-M   'P 1'
#
loop_
_entity.id
_entity.type
_entity.pdbx_description
1 polymer ?
#
loop_
_entity_poly.entity_id
_entity_poly.type
_entity_poly.pdbx_seq_one_letter_code
_entity_poly.pdbx_strand_id
1 'polypeptide(L)'
;MNRVISKRLLRDLRSNFGRYLALLLLIVMGIYLVVSIVGSAEVVIQGTENKKSVNKVEDGQFAVFLPLTDEDMSLLTEDGTQIEPMFSLDLKTGDDATLRLFKNRENIDLIQLDEGELASQMGEAVLEKGYASAHDIRVGDTVTAGGVTFIVTGIGSVPDYDMCIAHFSDSAVERSAFGLIFTTAEQYDEVKSGGSVNAEECTYAYRLGNCTNDEFKEKIRDIKITPEQVEDKYFRETVDEMLEDRNKLEDGINELNDGSAELSDGLTELSGYSSDMRDAADKLFEGYLAQAGSSLAAMGQNITLTKENYHDTLEALVSATHSEQLSVLLKSLDEISEFRNGIYDYTEGTDSAAEGSAELADGVKELKEKTYELLDDVFSVDIENLTSFVTAEDNIRVAGAAGDVVMDKNAGLIAGVIVLILFAYVISVFVVHQIEREQSVIGALYALGVKKKDLMLHYITMPTIIALIAAVIGAVLGFSPIGIGTQVKDTYSYFSVPFFDMVYPPYLIAYGVVLPPVICALVNAFVINKKLSKTALSLMKNEQSAGSYKQFTLKTKSFPKVFAIRQLVRESRSAVTMVIGMLVSIIVIMLGLDCYVMCCGVRDYTARDTKYEYQYLYKYPEKTAPDEGEPAYIETLTIDCMGYTLDVSVIGIDGESRFFDAKPEKGKTKAVINSSLVERYGYKVGDRVIFSDPAADADYSFTVTGISEYSVGFTVFMDIGSMRELFGRDEDYFNTVYSDKELDIDEGRLYSVNTKEDVERSASVYVKLMLSLVRTLIIAGTIIFCVVMYLMMGVMIDRSAMGISLIKIFGYRPKEIRALYLNGNLFVVAVGALIAVPIAKKIVDMIFPMFIPNVACSMKLAFPWYLYLIIYAAVIVIYTIINRLLIGKIKKISPAEVLKNRE
;
A
#
# COMPACT_ATOMS: atom_id res chain seq x y z
N MET A 1 -50.29 -3.96 -4.73
CA MET A 1 -50.28 -3.25 -3.44
C MET A 1 -51.63 -2.54 -3.25
N ASN A 2 -52.29 -2.73 -2.12
CA ASN A 2 -53.62 -2.22 -1.85
C ASN A 2 -53.58 -0.67 -1.84
N ARG A 3 -54.51 0.07 -2.53
CA ARG A 3 -54.53 1.52 -2.65
C ARG A 3 -54.43 2.27 -1.29
N VAL A 4 -54.93 1.62 -0.23
CA VAL A 4 -54.86 2.15 1.14
C VAL A 4 -53.42 2.13 1.69
N ILE A 5 -52.66 1.06 1.38
CA ILE A 5 -51.30 0.90 1.84
C ILE A 5 -50.35 1.87 1.10
N SER A 6 -50.61 2.17 -0.18
CA SER A 6 -49.79 3.12 -0.94
C SER A 6 -49.94 4.57 -0.46
N LYS A 7 -51.15 4.99 -0.03
CA LYS A 7 -51.35 6.32 0.57
C LYS A 7 -50.62 6.54 1.90
N ARG A 8 -50.29 5.43 2.60
CA ARG A 8 -49.53 5.49 3.86
C ARG A 8 -48.05 5.82 3.62
N LEU A 9 -47.47 5.47 2.47
CA LEU A 9 -46.03 5.69 2.18
C LEU A 9 -45.64 7.18 2.32
N LEU A 10 -46.40 8.10 1.72
CA LEU A 10 -46.12 9.53 1.80
C LEU A 10 -46.27 10.10 3.21
N ARG A 11 -47.22 9.57 4.00
CA ARG A 11 -47.39 9.96 5.39
C ARG A 11 -46.23 9.47 6.26
N ASP A 12 -45.77 8.27 6.03
CA ASP A 12 -44.62 7.66 6.73
C ASP A 12 -43.33 8.42 6.39
N LEU A 13 -43.14 8.83 5.14
CA LEU A 13 -42.03 9.71 4.75
C LEU A 13 -42.07 11.03 5.53
N ARG A 14 -43.21 11.69 5.57
CA ARG A 14 -43.37 12.99 6.27
C ARG A 14 -43.14 12.86 7.78
N SER A 15 -43.64 11.80 8.40
CA SER A 15 -43.50 11.56 9.84
C SER A 15 -42.06 11.17 10.25
N ASN A 16 -41.32 10.55 9.38
CA ASN A 16 -39.93 10.11 9.61
C ASN A 16 -38.93 10.85 8.74
N PHE A 17 -39.24 12.04 8.22
CA PHE A 17 -38.43 12.79 7.25
C PHE A 17 -36.96 12.90 7.63
N GLY A 18 -36.64 13.30 8.86
CA GLY A 18 -35.25 13.48 9.29
C GLY A 18 -34.43 12.19 9.29
N ARG A 19 -35.08 11.04 9.43
CA ARG A 19 -34.39 9.73 9.36
C ARG A 19 -34.14 9.30 7.93
N TYR A 20 -35.14 9.48 7.07
CA TYR A 20 -34.98 9.18 5.65
C TYR A 20 -34.01 10.12 4.98
N LEU A 21 -33.97 11.40 5.39
CA LEU A 21 -32.95 12.37 4.95
C LEU A 21 -31.54 11.94 5.39
N ALA A 22 -31.38 11.50 6.64
CA ALA A 22 -30.10 11.02 7.11
C ALA A 22 -29.64 9.74 6.38
N LEU A 23 -30.56 8.82 6.09
CA LEU A 23 -30.25 7.64 5.27
C LEU A 23 -29.87 8.04 3.83
N LEU A 24 -30.60 8.98 3.24
CA LEU A 24 -30.29 9.52 1.92
C LEU A 24 -28.88 10.12 1.91
N LEU A 25 -28.56 11.00 2.85
CA LEU A 25 -27.24 11.62 2.96
C LEU A 25 -26.12 10.61 3.14
N LEU A 26 -26.35 9.56 3.96
CA LEU A 26 -25.37 8.48 4.16
C LEU A 26 -25.04 7.78 2.85
N ILE A 27 -26.07 7.40 2.09
CA ILE A 27 -25.91 6.69 0.81
C ILE A 27 -25.28 7.62 -0.24
N VAL A 28 -25.72 8.87 -0.33
CA VAL A 28 -25.15 9.89 -1.25
C VAL A 28 -23.67 10.04 -1.00
N MET A 29 -23.27 10.28 0.26
CA MET A 29 -21.87 10.49 0.59
C MET A 29 -21.00 9.26 0.33
N GLY A 30 -21.49 8.07 0.65
CA GLY A 30 -20.74 6.85 0.41
C GLY A 30 -20.58 6.52 -1.07
N ILE A 31 -21.63 6.71 -1.89
CA ILE A 31 -21.55 6.51 -3.34
C ILE A 31 -20.71 7.61 -3.99
N TYR A 32 -20.85 8.85 -3.57
CA TYR A 32 -20.02 9.97 -4.02
C TYR A 32 -18.53 9.64 -3.82
N LEU A 33 -18.14 9.21 -2.61
CA LEU A 33 -16.75 8.90 -2.30
C LEU A 33 -16.19 7.81 -3.22
N VAL A 34 -16.90 6.70 -3.38
CA VAL A 34 -16.44 5.57 -4.21
C VAL A 34 -16.40 5.93 -5.68
N VAL A 35 -17.47 6.57 -6.19
CA VAL A 35 -17.54 6.92 -7.62
C VAL A 35 -16.53 8.00 -7.97
N SER A 36 -16.24 8.94 -7.08
CA SER A 36 -15.23 9.98 -7.36
C SER A 36 -13.82 9.39 -7.40
N ILE A 37 -13.44 8.55 -6.43
CA ILE A 37 -12.09 7.95 -6.37
C ILE A 37 -11.89 6.93 -7.50
N VAL A 38 -12.80 5.96 -7.63
CA VAL A 38 -12.66 4.91 -8.66
C VAL A 38 -12.84 5.49 -10.06
N GLY A 39 -13.72 6.48 -10.22
CA GLY A 39 -13.95 7.12 -11.50
C GLY A 39 -12.78 7.98 -11.96
N SER A 40 -12.09 8.68 -11.05
CA SER A 40 -10.85 9.42 -11.38
C SER A 40 -9.75 8.46 -11.81
N ALA A 41 -9.57 7.36 -11.10
CA ALA A 41 -8.61 6.33 -11.47
C ALA A 41 -8.86 5.77 -12.88
N GLU A 42 -10.13 5.48 -13.22
CA GLU A 42 -10.49 5.01 -14.57
C GLU A 42 -10.21 6.02 -15.67
N VAL A 43 -10.38 7.31 -15.40
CA VAL A 43 -10.04 8.37 -16.36
C VAL A 43 -8.55 8.32 -16.68
N VAL A 44 -7.71 8.18 -15.67
CA VAL A 44 -6.25 8.14 -15.86
C VAL A 44 -5.83 6.82 -16.51
N ILE A 45 -6.30 5.67 -16.04
CA ILE A 45 -5.96 4.35 -16.60
C ILE A 45 -6.31 4.28 -18.09
N GLN A 46 -7.52 4.71 -18.46
CA GLN A 46 -7.91 4.68 -19.87
C GLN A 46 -7.20 5.77 -20.69
N GLY A 47 -6.90 6.91 -20.07
CA GLY A 47 -6.13 7.98 -20.68
C GLY A 47 -4.70 7.54 -21.02
N THR A 48 -4.00 6.93 -20.07
CA THR A 48 -2.64 6.40 -20.26
C THR A 48 -2.61 5.25 -21.26
N GLU A 49 -3.60 4.37 -21.26
CA GLU A 49 -3.68 3.29 -22.25
C GLU A 49 -3.88 3.82 -23.69
N ASN A 50 -4.75 4.82 -23.86
CA ASN A 50 -4.95 5.46 -25.17
C ASN A 50 -3.68 6.21 -25.63
N LYS A 51 -2.92 6.78 -24.71
CA LYS A 51 -1.67 7.49 -24.96
C LYS A 51 -0.59 6.57 -25.53
N LYS A 52 -0.53 5.29 -25.14
CA LYS A 52 0.45 4.32 -25.64
C LYS A 52 0.54 4.28 -27.16
N SER A 53 -0.61 4.37 -27.84
CA SER A 53 -0.64 4.34 -29.30
C SER A 53 -0.39 5.71 -29.95
N VAL A 54 -0.86 6.80 -29.33
CA VAL A 54 -0.79 8.17 -29.89
C VAL A 54 0.64 8.72 -29.78
N ASN A 55 1.25 8.58 -28.61
CA ASN A 55 2.58 9.09 -28.32
C ASN A 55 3.69 8.06 -28.59
N LYS A 56 3.36 6.90 -29.14
CA LYS A 56 4.33 5.82 -29.45
C LYS A 56 5.19 5.47 -28.23
N VAL A 57 4.55 5.21 -27.11
CA VAL A 57 5.24 4.89 -25.86
C VAL A 57 6.20 3.73 -26.05
N GLU A 58 7.35 3.80 -25.42
CA GLU A 58 8.39 2.77 -25.42
C GLU A 58 7.86 1.41 -24.89
N ASP A 59 8.45 0.30 -25.31
CA ASP A 59 8.28 -1.01 -24.67
C ASP A 59 9.28 -1.18 -23.53
N GLY A 60 10.32 -0.38 -23.51
CA GLY A 60 11.31 -0.25 -22.44
C GLY A 60 12.47 0.66 -22.85
N GLN A 61 13.37 0.82 -21.92
CA GLN A 61 14.60 1.58 -22.11
C GLN A 61 15.80 0.79 -21.58
N PHE A 62 16.96 1.07 -22.15
CA PHE A 62 18.23 0.58 -21.64
C PHE A 62 19.27 1.72 -21.61
N ALA A 63 20.09 1.73 -20.62
CA ALA A 63 21.22 2.65 -20.51
C ALA A 63 22.52 1.92 -20.78
N VAL A 64 23.43 2.60 -21.46
CA VAL A 64 24.75 2.10 -21.75
C VAL A 64 25.81 3.06 -21.21
N PHE A 65 26.96 2.51 -20.85
CA PHE A 65 28.06 3.29 -20.33
C PHE A 65 28.62 4.23 -21.42
N LEU A 66 28.68 3.74 -22.66
CA LEU A 66 29.14 4.44 -23.84
C LEU A 66 28.12 4.36 -24.97
N PRO A 67 27.94 5.41 -25.77
CA PRO A 67 27.02 5.40 -26.91
C PRO A 67 27.29 4.25 -27.88
N LEU A 68 26.20 3.65 -28.40
CA LEU A 68 26.26 2.62 -29.43
C LEU A 68 26.74 3.20 -30.75
N THR A 69 27.48 2.39 -31.52
CA THR A 69 27.91 2.76 -32.88
C THR A 69 26.77 2.60 -33.90
N ASP A 70 26.91 3.15 -35.09
CA ASP A 70 25.95 2.95 -36.21
C ASP A 70 25.85 1.46 -36.61
N GLU A 71 26.92 0.67 -36.44
CA GLU A 71 26.94 -0.77 -36.70
C GLU A 71 26.12 -1.52 -35.66
N ASP A 72 26.29 -1.19 -34.36
CA ASP A 72 25.50 -1.75 -33.26
C ASP A 72 24.01 -1.44 -33.42
N MET A 73 23.69 -0.18 -33.77
CA MET A 73 22.32 0.24 -34.02
C MET A 73 21.69 -0.53 -35.19
N SER A 74 22.46 -0.77 -36.25
CA SER A 74 21.99 -1.56 -37.39
C SER A 74 21.70 -3.02 -36.98
N LEU A 75 22.57 -3.64 -36.19
CA LEU A 75 22.42 -5.00 -35.70
C LEU A 75 21.14 -5.14 -34.80
N LEU A 76 20.94 -4.20 -33.90
CA LEU A 76 19.80 -4.23 -32.96
C LEU A 76 18.46 -3.97 -33.65
N THR A 77 18.45 -3.33 -34.82
CA THR A 77 17.22 -2.99 -35.56
C THR A 77 16.88 -3.99 -36.69
N GLU A 78 17.67 -5.03 -36.91
CA GLU A 78 17.48 -6.01 -38.00
C GLU A 78 16.11 -6.73 -37.94
N ASP A 79 15.55 -6.95 -36.77
CA ASP A 79 14.27 -7.62 -36.57
C ASP A 79 13.04 -6.68 -36.63
N GLY A 80 13.27 -5.41 -36.97
CA GLY A 80 12.24 -4.37 -37.02
C GLY A 80 12.02 -3.64 -35.70
N THR A 81 12.89 -3.85 -34.70
CA THR A 81 12.91 -3.07 -33.46
C THR A 81 13.27 -1.62 -33.79
N GLN A 82 12.51 -0.69 -33.21
CA GLN A 82 12.79 0.75 -33.28
C GLN A 82 13.57 1.16 -32.03
N ILE A 83 14.63 1.92 -32.20
CA ILE A 83 15.46 2.43 -31.12
C ILE A 83 15.63 3.94 -31.34
N GLU A 84 15.50 4.71 -30.27
CA GLU A 84 15.74 6.16 -30.29
C GLU A 84 16.67 6.54 -29.12
N PRO A 85 17.76 7.28 -29.40
CA PRO A 85 18.64 7.77 -28.33
C PRO A 85 17.93 8.87 -27.52
N MET A 86 17.89 8.66 -26.21
CA MET A 86 17.30 9.55 -25.21
C MET A 86 18.39 10.13 -24.30
N PHE A 87 19.48 10.59 -24.90
CA PHE A 87 20.60 11.14 -24.15
C PHE A 87 20.21 12.40 -23.41
N SER A 88 20.75 12.56 -22.23
CA SER A 88 20.39 13.68 -21.36
C SER A 88 21.57 14.30 -20.64
N LEU A 89 21.43 15.61 -20.36
CA LEU A 89 22.36 16.42 -19.59
C LEU A 89 21.57 17.11 -18.47
N ASP A 90 22.02 17.01 -17.24
CA ASP A 90 21.40 17.71 -16.11
C ASP A 90 22.01 19.11 -15.96
N LEU A 91 21.15 20.13 -16.10
CA LEU A 91 21.52 21.54 -16.06
C LEU A 91 21.00 22.19 -14.77
N LYS A 92 21.85 22.84 -14.00
CA LYS A 92 21.45 23.60 -12.82
C LYS A 92 20.86 24.96 -13.21
N THR A 93 19.78 25.34 -12.54
CA THR A 93 19.16 26.66 -12.66
C THR A 93 19.64 27.61 -11.55
N GLY A 94 19.37 28.89 -11.68
CA GLY A 94 19.79 29.89 -10.69
C GLY A 94 19.14 29.76 -9.31
N ASP A 95 18.07 29.00 -9.18
CA ASP A 95 17.33 28.66 -7.94
C ASP A 95 17.59 27.22 -7.46
N ASP A 96 18.69 26.63 -7.90
CA ASP A 96 19.17 25.30 -7.49
C ASP A 96 18.30 24.13 -7.98
N ALA A 97 17.35 24.37 -8.87
CA ALA A 97 16.60 23.32 -9.52
C ALA A 97 17.44 22.68 -10.65
N THR A 98 17.08 21.49 -11.06
CA THR A 98 17.69 20.76 -12.16
C THR A 98 16.72 20.65 -13.32
N LEU A 99 17.16 21.06 -14.51
CA LEU A 99 16.47 20.82 -15.78
C LEU A 99 17.25 19.79 -16.57
N ARG A 100 16.62 18.64 -16.84
CA ARG A 100 17.19 17.59 -17.68
C ARG A 100 16.94 17.94 -19.14
N LEU A 101 18.04 18.20 -19.86
CA LEU A 101 18.00 18.61 -21.26
C LEU A 101 18.00 17.39 -22.18
N PHE A 102 17.08 17.38 -23.11
CA PHE A 102 16.94 16.39 -24.19
C PHE A 102 16.88 17.04 -25.56
N LYS A 103 17.18 16.26 -26.60
CA LYS A 103 16.79 16.57 -27.96
C LYS A 103 15.29 16.36 -28.14
N ASN A 104 14.65 17.07 -29.09
CA ASN A 104 13.27 16.77 -29.47
C ASN A 104 13.10 15.30 -29.86
N ARG A 105 11.99 14.70 -29.46
CA ARG A 105 11.62 13.32 -29.77
C ARG A 105 11.04 13.18 -31.18
N GLU A 106 11.40 12.15 -31.92
CA GLU A 106 10.99 11.94 -33.29
C GLU A 106 10.10 10.73 -33.50
N ASN A 107 10.44 9.58 -32.91
CA ASN A 107 9.81 8.29 -33.19
C ASN A 107 9.20 7.59 -32.00
N ILE A 108 9.81 7.73 -30.81
CA ILE A 108 9.39 7.07 -29.57
C ILE A 108 9.14 8.17 -28.52
N ASP A 109 8.21 7.96 -27.63
CA ASP A 109 7.84 8.86 -26.53
C ASP A 109 7.63 10.31 -26.95
N LEU A 110 6.81 10.50 -27.97
CA LEU A 110 6.58 11.80 -28.57
C LEU A 110 6.05 12.83 -27.56
N ILE A 111 6.59 14.03 -27.64
CA ILE A 111 6.17 15.16 -26.80
C ILE A 111 4.72 15.51 -27.13
N GLN A 112 3.87 15.52 -26.12
CA GLN A 112 2.50 16.04 -26.21
C GLN A 112 2.44 17.47 -25.68
N LEU A 113 2.25 18.42 -26.57
CA LEU A 113 2.12 19.83 -26.21
C LEU A 113 0.73 20.13 -25.62
N ASP A 114 0.70 20.79 -24.47
CA ASP A 114 -0.48 21.41 -23.93
C ASP A 114 -0.66 22.84 -24.52
N GLU A 115 0.45 23.57 -24.74
CA GLU A 115 0.47 24.93 -25.31
C GLU A 115 1.72 25.13 -26.17
N GLY A 116 1.61 25.98 -27.21
CA GLY A 116 2.76 26.41 -28.06
C GLY A 116 3.12 25.43 -29.15
N GLU A 117 4.42 25.40 -29.50
CA GLU A 117 5.01 24.59 -30.58
C GLU A 117 6.39 24.04 -30.17
N LEU A 118 6.86 22.98 -30.86
CA LEU A 118 8.18 22.40 -30.63
C LEU A 118 9.30 23.41 -30.96
N ALA A 119 10.41 23.29 -30.25
CA ALA A 119 11.62 24.05 -30.53
C ALA A 119 12.10 23.76 -31.98
N SER A 120 12.32 24.80 -32.77
CA SER A 120 12.72 24.69 -34.17
C SER A 120 14.00 25.44 -34.47
N GLN A 121 14.44 26.34 -33.60
CA GLN A 121 15.66 27.13 -33.74
C GLN A 121 16.51 27.05 -32.49
N MET A 122 17.79 27.38 -32.65
CA MET A 122 18.69 27.49 -31.49
C MET A 122 18.18 28.57 -30.53
N GLY A 123 18.31 28.28 -29.24
CA GLY A 123 17.79 29.12 -28.16
C GLY A 123 16.29 28.89 -27.83
N GLU A 124 15.60 28.06 -28.58
CA GLU A 124 14.22 27.67 -28.31
C GLU A 124 14.15 26.37 -27.49
N ALA A 125 13.13 26.26 -26.65
CA ALA A 125 12.90 25.02 -25.88
C ALA A 125 11.43 24.79 -25.57
N VAL A 126 11.07 23.51 -25.46
CA VAL A 126 9.81 23.06 -24.83
C VAL A 126 10.09 22.70 -23.36
N LEU A 127 9.27 23.22 -22.48
CA LEU A 127 9.41 22.98 -21.04
C LEU A 127 8.36 21.99 -20.54
N GLU A 128 8.74 21.11 -19.61
CA GLU A 128 7.81 20.20 -18.94
C GLU A 128 6.78 21.00 -18.14
N LYS A 129 5.52 20.61 -18.25
CA LYS A 129 4.38 21.37 -17.71
C LYS A 129 4.34 21.49 -16.19
N GLY A 130 4.84 20.49 -15.45
CA GLY A 130 4.87 20.50 -13.99
C GLY A 130 5.85 21.53 -13.47
N TYR A 131 7.04 21.57 -14.04
CA TYR A 131 8.07 22.57 -13.74
C TYR A 131 7.60 23.97 -14.15
N ALA A 132 7.06 24.11 -15.40
CA ALA A 132 6.52 25.37 -15.85
C ALA A 132 5.42 25.92 -14.93
N SER A 133 4.52 25.05 -14.46
CA SER A 133 3.46 25.44 -13.51
C SER A 133 4.00 25.80 -12.13
N ALA A 134 5.06 25.13 -11.65
CA ALA A 134 5.65 25.41 -10.33
C ALA A 134 6.37 26.76 -10.28
N HIS A 135 6.92 27.20 -11.41
CA HIS A 135 7.67 28.45 -11.55
C HIS A 135 6.88 29.58 -12.25
N ASP A 136 5.56 29.40 -12.51
CA ASP A 136 4.71 30.35 -13.22
C ASP A 136 5.24 30.75 -14.63
N ILE A 137 5.99 29.84 -15.31
CA ILE A 137 6.55 30.05 -16.64
C ILE A 137 5.49 29.79 -17.70
N ARG A 138 5.44 30.65 -18.72
CA ARG A 138 4.50 30.57 -19.85
C ARG A 138 5.23 30.55 -21.18
N VAL A 139 4.53 30.14 -22.22
CA VAL A 139 5.04 30.25 -23.58
C VAL A 139 5.40 31.72 -23.91
N GLY A 140 6.64 31.95 -24.37
CA GLY A 140 7.25 33.25 -24.63
C GLY A 140 8.14 33.77 -23.51
N ASP A 141 8.12 33.17 -22.33
CA ASP A 141 9.07 33.50 -21.26
C ASP A 141 10.44 32.86 -21.51
N THR A 142 11.42 33.20 -20.69
CA THR A 142 12.78 32.65 -20.78
C THR A 142 13.12 31.85 -19.53
N VAL A 143 13.87 30.77 -19.70
CA VAL A 143 14.45 29.97 -18.61
C VAL A 143 15.96 29.87 -18.80
N THR A 144 16.72 30.00 -17.70
CA THR A 144 18.20 29.90 -17.77
C THR A 144 18.64 28.66 -16.98
N ALA A 145 19.34 27.74 -17.64
CA ALA A 145 19.88 26.54 -17.06
C ALA A 145 21.26 26.22 -17.63
N GLY A 146 22.19 25.76 -16.79
CA GLY A 146 23.59 25.51 -17.23
C GLY A 146 24.29 26.73 -17.84
N GLY A 147 23.91 27.95 -17.43
CA GLY A 147 24.44 29.20 -18.01
C GLY A 147 23.87 29.58 -19.39
N VAL A 148 22.98 28.76 -19.98
CA VAL A 148 22.33 29.02 -21.26
C VAL A 148 20.89 29.49 -21.02
N THR A 149 20.45 30.49 -21.80
CA THR A 149 19.07 31.02 -21.72
C THR A 149 18.26 30.53 -22.92
N PHE A 150 17.15 29.89 -22.63
CA PHE A 150 16.19 29.35 -23.60
C PHE A 150 14.91 30.18 -23.62
N ILE A 151 14.32 30.37 -24.79
CA ILE A 151 12.98 30.91 -24.98
C ILE A 151 11.99 29.73 -24.98
N VAL A 152 11.01 29.76 -24.11
CA VAL A 152 9.99 28.71 -24.01
C VAL A 152 9.00 28.85 -25.15
N THR A 153 9.07 28.00 -26.16
CA THR A 153 8.16 27.99 -27.33
C THR A 153 6.97 27.08 -27.13
N GLY A 154 7.07 26.09 -26.23
CA GLY A 154 5.99 25.16 -25.91
C GLY A 154 6.06 24.66 -24.47
N ILE A 155 4.91 24.22 -23.98
CA ILE A 155 4.77 23.54 -22.70
C ILE A 155 4.05 22.21 -22.94
N GLY A 156 4.58 21.12 -22.41
CA GLY A 156 4.01 19.80 -22.66
C GLY A 156 4.47 18.72 -21.67
N SER A 157 4.22 17.48 -22.05
CA SER A 157 4.61 16.29 -21.29
C SER A 157 5.11 15.18 -22.23
N VAL A 158 5.88 14.25 -21.70
CA VAL A 158 6.35 13.04 -22.40
C VAL A 158 5.95 11.80 -21.63
N PRO A 159 5.67 10.69 -22.30
CA PRO A 159 5.17 9.49 -21.62
C PRO A 159 6.22 8.76 -20.78
N ASP A 160 7.49 8.82 -21.13
CA ASP A 160 8.61 8.24 -20.38
C ASP A 160 8.93 9.00 -19.08
N TYR A 161 8.24 10.15 -18.82
CA TYR A 161 8.29 10.92 -17.59
C TYR A 161 6.89 11.32 -17.09
N ASP A 162 5.90 10.43 -17.19
CA ASP A 162 4.60 10.64 -16.54
C ASP A 162 4.77 10.89 -15.04
N MET A 163 5.67 10.15 -14.41
CA MET A 163 6.22 10.47 -13.08
C MET A 163 7.57 11.15 -13.27
N CYS A 164 7.58 12.49 -13.23
CA CYS A 164 8.77 13.31 -13.51
C CYS A 164 9.70 13.33 -12.29
N ILE A 165 10.53 12.29 -12.16
CA ILE A 165 11.55 12.11 -11.12
C ILE A 165 12.95 12.12 -11.72
N ALA A 166 13.91 12.66 -10.99
CA ALA A 166 15.29 12.75 -11.45
C ALA A 166 15.98 11.37 -11.45
N HIS A 167 15.77 10.58 -10.39
CA HIS A 167 16.35 9.24 -10.22
C HIS A 167 15.25 8.22 -9.93
N PHE A 168 15.45 6.96 -10.32
CA PHE A 168 14.51 5.87 -10.03
C PHE A 168 14.35 5.62 -8.53
N SER A 169 15.38 5.94 -7.74
CA SER A 169 15.33 5.88 -6.27
C SER A 169 14.49 6.97 -5.62
N ASP A 170 14.10 8.01 -6.40
CA ASP A 170 13.27 9.08 -5.87
C ASP A 170 11.87 8.56 -5.56
N SER A 171 11.43 8.84 -4.38
CA SER A 171 10.15 8.35 -3.91
C SER A 171 8.98 9.31 -4.20
N ALA A 172 9.25 10.52 -4.70
CA ALA A 172 8.22 11.53 -4.99
C ALA A 172 8.65 12.54 -6.06
N VAL A 173 7.68 13.03 -6.81
CA VAL A 173 7.88 14.08 -7.83
C VAL A 173 7.98 15.45 -7.18
N GLU A 174 9.05 16.16 -7.42
CA GLU A 174 9.22 17.53 -6.97
C GLU A 174 9.39 18.51 -8.13
N ARG A 175 8.27 19.08 -8.56
CA ARG A 175 8.18 19.97 -9.72
C ARG A 175 8.94 21.28 -9.58
N SER A 176 9.25 21.71 -8.37
CA SER A 176 10.01 22.92 -8.14
C SER A 176 11.52 22.69 -8.20
N ALA A 177 11.98 21.45 -8.05
CA ALA A 177 13.39 21.11 -8.02
C ALA A 177 13.85 20.39 -9.28
N PHE A 178 12.95 19.69 -9.99
CA PHE A 178 13.28 18.93 -11.18
C PHE A 178 12.24 19.11 -12.28
N GLY A 179 12.71 19.22 -13.53
CA GLY A 179 11.88 19.29 -14.73
C GLY A 179 12.65 18.86 -15.97
N LEU A 180 11.94 18.82 -17.11
CA LEU A 180 12.53 18.45 -18.40
C LEU A 180 12.48 19.65 -19.35
N ILE A 181 13.50 19.73 -20.20
CA ILE A 181 13.59 20.73 -21.24
C ILE A 181 14.02 20.05 -22.56
N PHE A 182 13.34 20.33 -23.64
CA PHE A 182 13.58 19.74 -24.96
C PHE A 182 13.97 20.84 -25.95
N THR A 183 15.03 20.60 -26.71
CA THR A 183 15.56 21.57 -27.63
C THR A 183 15.97 20.92 -28.98
N THR A 184 16.49 21.71 -29.89
CA THR A 184 17.03 21.20 -31.17
C THR A 184 18.33 20.41 -30.96
N ALA A 185 18.66 19.52 -31.89
CA ALA A 185 19.90 18.74 -31.82
C ALA A 185 21.15 19.66 -31.79
N GLU A 186 21.14 20.72 -32.56
CA GLU A 186 22.27 21.68 -32.63
C GLU A 186 22.48 22.38 -31.28
N GLN A 187 21.40 22.78 -30.62
CA GLN A 187 21.50 23.44 -29.31
C GLN A 187 21.97 22.49 -28.24
N TYR A 188 21.50 21.23 -28.29
CA TYR A 188 21.95 20.19 -27.36
C TYR A 188 23.46 19.95 -27.47
N ASP A 189 23.94 19.79 -28.69
CA ASP A 189 25.37 19.52 -28.98
C ASP A 189 26.25 20.72 -28.61
N GLU A 190 25.75 21.95 -28.75
CA GLU A 190 26.44 23.17 -28.27
C GLU A 190 26.58 23.19 -26.75
N VAL A 191 25.51 22.87 -26.02
CA VAL A 191 25.51 22.80 -24.54
C VAL A 191 26.48 21.73 -24.07
N LYS A 192 26.44 20.53 -24.66
CA LYS A 192 27.36 19.42 -24.37
C LYS A 192 28.85 19.84 -24.58
N SER A 193 29.16 20.56 -25.65
CA SER A 193 30.52 21.00 -25.98
C SER A 193 31.01 22.14 -25.05
N GLY A 194 30.13 22.82 -24.36
CA GLY A 194 30.44 23.96 -23.47
C GLY A 194 31.16 23.62 -22.17
N GLY A 195 31.23 22.36 -21.79
CA GLY A 195 32.14 21.82 -20.76
C GLY A 195 31.80 22.09 -19.30
N SER A 196 30.63 22.64 -19.01
CA SER A 196 30.15 22.91 -17.62
C SER A 196 28.91 22.10 -17.27
N VAL A 197 28.92 20.82 -17.60
CA VAL A 197 27.77 19.94 -17.40
C VAL A 197 28.22 18.60 -16.84
N ASN A 198 27.34 17.94 -16.09
CA ASN A 198 27.51 16.57 -15.62
C ASN A 198 27.72 15.60 -16.79
N ALA A 199 28.24 14.42 -16.48
CA ALA A 199 28.42 13.38 -17.48
C ALA A 199 27.10 13.04 -18.19
N GLU A 200 27.13 12.95 -19.53
CA GLU A 200 25.97 12.58 -20.34
C GLU A 200 25.48 11.19 -19.97
N GLU A 201 24.18 11.06 -19.75
CA GLU A 201 23.52 9.76 -19.56
C GLU A 201 23.09 9.21 -20.92
N CYS A 202 23.60 8.02 -21.29
CA CYS A 202 23.37 7.41 -22.61
C CYS A 202 22.24 6.40 -22.53
N THR A 203 20.99 6.86 -22.48
CA THR A 203 19.80 6.02 -22.46
C THR A 203 19.21 5.89 -23.85
N TYR A 204 18.68 4.73 -24.20
CA TYR A 204 17.96 4.44 -25.42
C TYR A 204 16.56 3.91 -25.10
N ALA A 205 15.53 4.49 -25.71
CA ALA A 205 14.19 3.91 -25.72
C ALA A 205 14.04 2.93 -26.88
N TYR A 206 13.29 1.86 -26.69
CA TYR A 206 13.05 0.88 -27.75
C TYR A 206 11.57 0.49 -27.85
N ARG A 207 11.17 0.11 -29.07
CA ARG A 207 9.91 -0.54 -29.37
C ARG A 207 10.19 -1.82 -30.15
N LEU A 208 9.82 -2.96 -29.56
CA LEU A 208 10.15 -4.29 -30.07
C LEU A 208 9.55 -4.54 -31.45
N GLY A 209 10.32 -5.16 -32.30
CA GLY A 209 9.91 -5.70 -33.59
C GLY A 209 9.38 -7.14 -33.43
N ASN A 210 10.16 -8.11 -33.89
CA ASN A 210 9.80 -9.53 -33.83
C ASN A 210 10.61 -10.33 -32.81
N CYS A 211 11.05 -9.70 -31.71
CA CYS A 211 11.77 -10.34 -30.60
C CYS A 211 11.10 -10.07 -29.28
N THR A 212 11.49 -10.82 -28.23
CA THR A 212 11.10 -10.59 -26.84
C THR A 212 12.07 -9.65 -26.14
N ASN A 213 11.68 -9.12 -24.96
CA ASN A 213 12.58 -8.31 -24.12
C ASN A 213 13.89 -9.06 -23.77
N ASP A 214 13.78 -10.35 -23.41
CA ASP A 214 14.93 -11.17 -23.04
C ASP A 214 15.89 -11.37 -24.22
N GLU A 215 15.36 -11.71 -25.40
CA GLU A 215 16.16 -11.85 -26.63
C GLU A 215 16.82 -10.52 -27.04
N PHE A 216 16.13 -9.41 -26.86
CA PHE A 216 16.66 -8.09 -27.16
C PHE A 216 17.77 -7.69 -26.18
N LYS A 217 17.57 -7.97 -24.89
CA LYS A 217 18.56 -7.73 -23.85
C LYS A 217 19.86 -8.54 -24.09
N GLU A 218 19.72 -9.82 -24.47
CA GLU A 218 20.90 -10.64 -24.82
C GLU A 218 21.67 -10.06 -26.00
N LYS A 219 20.96 -9.58 -27.04
CA LYS A 219 21.62 -8.91 -28.18
C LYS A 219 22.43 -7.68 -27.75
N ILE A 220 21.93 -6.88 -26.82
CA ILE A 220 22.66 -5.71 -26.32
C ILE A 220 23.89 -6.12 -25.51
N ARG A 221 23.79 -7.17 -24.71
CA ARG A 221 24.92 -7.72 -23.94
C ARG A 221 26.05 -8.25 -24.84
N ASP A 222 25.69 -8.79 -26.00
CA ASP A 222 26.66 -9.30 -26.96
C ASP A 222 27.47 -8.19 -27.68
N ILE A 223 27.06 -6.92 -27.53
CA ILE A 223 27.76 -5.77 -28.08
C ILE A 223 29.04 -5.50 -27.29
N LYS A 224 30.16 -5.63 -28.00
CA LYS A 224 31.50 -5.42 -27.45
C LYS A 224 32.01 -4.05 -27.80
N ILE A 225 32.57 -3.38 -26.81
CA ILE A 225 33.21 -2.08 -26.99
C ILE A 225 34.72 -2.26 -27.07
N THR A 226 35.32 -1.65 -28.07
CA THR A 226 36.78 -1.54 -28.12
C THR A 226 37.18 -0.18 -27.54
N PRO A 227 38.16 -0.11 -26.65
CA PRO A 227 38.64 1.13 -26.02
C PRO A 227 39.13 2.16 -27.05
N GLU A 228 39.51 1.69 -28.21
CA GLU A 228 39.98 2.53 -29.33
C GLU A 228 38.87 3.37 -29.93
N GLN A 229 37.59 3.00 -29.71
CA GLN A 229 36.41 3.73 -30.23
C GLN A 229 35.99 4.90 -29.32
N VAL A 230 36.63 5.09 -28.15
CA VAL A 230 36.19 6.04 -27.15
C VAL A 230 37.16 7.20 -26.99
N GLU A 231 36.66 8.42 -27.21
CA GLU A 231 37.40 9.66 -27.05
C GLU A 231 37.31 10.26 -25.63
N ASP A 232 36.46 9.71 -24.75
CA ASP A 232 36.25 10.23 -23.39
C ASP A 232 37.53 10.09 -22.53
N LYS A 233 37.94 11.20 -21.94
CA LYS A 233 39.17 11.30 -21.15
C LYS A 233 39.13 10.40 -19.90
N TYR A 234 38.04 10.40 -19.19
CA TYR A 234 37.89 9.68 -17.91
C TYR A 234 37.73 8.18 -18.13
N PHE A 235 37.15 7.82 -19.25
CA PHE A 235 37.05 6.42 -19.66
C PHE A 235 38.40 5.80 -19.98
N ARG A 236 39.25 6.50 -20.71
CA ARG A 236 40.61 6.04 -21.02
C ARG A 236 41.44 5.79 -19.77
N GLU A 237 41.28 6.64 -18.74
CA GLU A 237 41.93 6.43 -17.44
C GLU A 237 41.50 5.14 -16.77
N THR A 238 40.23 4.73 -16.98
CA THR A 238 39.65 3.53 -16.35
C THR A 238 40.05 2.24 -17.09
N VAL A 239 40.27 2.27 -18.40
CA VAL A 239 40.59 1.10 -19.23
C VAL A 239 41.95 0.52 -18.88
N ASP A 240 42.96 1.35 -18.60
CA ASP A 240 44.30 0.90 -18.19
C ASP A 240 44.29 0.05 -16.92
N GLU A 241 43.25 0.19 -16.10
CA GLU A 241 43.05 -0.58 -14.86
C GLU A 241 42.37 -1.94 -15.08
N MET A 242 41.59 -2.08 -16.16
CA MET A 242 40.78 -3.29 -16.39
C MET A 242 41.62 -4.55 -16.70
N LEU A 243 42.84 -4.39 -17.16
CA LEU A 243 43.73 -5.54 -17.37
C LEU A 243 44.14 -6.20 -16.05
N GLU A 244 44.17 -5.45 -14.95
CA GLU A 244 44.37 -6.02 -13.61
C GLU A 244 43.11 -6.74 -13.13
N ASP A 245 41.94 -6.31 -13.56
CA ASP A 245 40.67 -6.88 -13.12
C ASP A 245 40.37 -8.25 -13.75
N ARG A 246 40.92 -8.55 -14.94
CA ARG A 246 40.87 -9.89 -15.53
C ARG A 246 41.35 -10.96 -14.55
N ASN A 247 42.53 -10.77 -13.99
CA ASN A 247 43.13 -11.73 -13.10
C ASN A 247 42.28 -11.93 -11.83
N LYS A 248 41.71 -10.82 -11.32
CA LYS A 248 40.80 -10.88 -10.17
C LYS A 248 39.49 -11.61 -10.48
N LEU A 249 38.93 -11.46 -11.70
CA LEU A 249 37.74 -12.19 -12.11
C LEU A 249 38.03 -13.71 -12.24
N GLU A 250 39.17 -14.06 -12.79
CA GLU A 250 39.64 -15.46 -12.85
C GLU A 250 39.76 -16.08 -11.47
N ASP A 251 40.39 -15.37 -10.53
CA ASP A 251 40.52 -15.83 -9.15
C ASP A 251 39.13 -15.94 -8.48
N GLY A 252 38.24 -14.94 -8.66
CA GLY A 252 36.92 -14.93 -8.05
C GLY A 252 36.01 -16.06 -8.54
N ILE A 253 36.03 -16.39 -9.83
CA ILE A 253 35.21 -17.50 -10.35
C ILE A 253 35.74 -18.85 -9.87
N ASN A 254 37.07 -18.97 -9.66
CA ASN A 254 37.67 -20.15 -9.06
C ASN A 254 37.21 -20.35 -7.61
N GLU A 255 37.28 -19.28 -6.79
CA GLU A 255 36.83 -19.31 -5.39
C GLU A 255 35.32 -19.63 -5.29
N LEU A 256 34.49 -19.06 -6.20
CA LEU A 256 33.06 -19.33 -6.23
C LEU A 256 32.77 -20.80 -6.58
N ASN A 257 33.51 -21.36 -7.59
CA ASN A 257 33.39 -22.75 -7.97
C ASN A 257 33.77 -23.69 -6.81
N ASP A 258 34.87 -23.40 -6.14
CA ASP A 258 35.35 -24.22 -5.03
C ASP A 258 34.40 -24.11 -3.82
N GLY A 259 33.93 -22.90 -3.49
CA GLY A 259 32.98 -22.70 -2.41
C GLY A 259 31.60 -23.31 -2.67
N SER A 260 31.11 -23.28 -3.91
CA SER A 260 29.84 -23.95 -4.27
C SER A 260 29.97 -25.48 -4.22
N ALA A 261 31.12 -26.02 -4.64
CA ALA A 261 31.40 -27.46 -4.53
C ALA A 261 31.50 -27.90 -3.05
N GLU A 262 32.24 -27.16 -2.21
CA GLU A 262 32.28 -27.42 -0.76
C GLU A 262 30.91 -27.36 -0.10
N LEU A 263 30.07 -26.40 -0.48
CA LEU A 263 28.69 -26.28 0.01
C LEU A 263 27.85 -27.50 -0.41
N SER A 264 27.94 -27.88 -1.68
CA SER A 264 27.24 -29.05 -2.22
C SER A 264 27.66 -30.35 -1.52
N ASP A 265 28.97 -30.54 -1.36
CA ASP A 265 29.51 -31.69 -0.66
C ASP A 265 29.05 -31.73 0.81
N GLY A 266 29.13 -30.60 1.51
CA GLY A 266 28.71 -30.50 2.90
C GLY A 266 27.22 -30.75 3.11
N LEU A 267 26.35 -30.17 2.23
CA LEU A 267 24.91 -30.40 2.31
C LEU A 267 24.53 -31.83 1.87
N THR A 268 25.26 -32.41 0.91
CA THR A 268 25.05 -33.80 0.51
C THR A 268 25.43 -34.76 1.65
N GLU A 269 26.56 -34.52 2.34
CA GLU A 269 26.94 -35.27 3.54
C GLU A 269 25.85 -35.15 4.62
N LEU A 270 25.36 -33.89 4.85
CA LEU A 270 24.29 -33.64 5.83
C LEU A 270 22.98 -34.33 5.48
N SER A 271 22.55 -34.26 4.22
CA SER A 271 21.37 -34.97 3.70
C SER A 271 21.55 -36.50 3.79
N GLY A 272 22.80 -37.02 3.66
CA GLY A 272 23.09 -38.43 3.85
C GLY A 272 22.63 -38.98 5.20
N TYR A 273 22.55 -38.13 6.23
CA TYR A 273 22.06 -38.51 7.54
C TYR A 273 20.53 -38.40 7.69
N SER A 274 19.82 -37.82 6.74
CA SER A 274 18.36 -37.57 6.81
C SER A 274 17.58 -38.86 7.02
N SER A 275 17.94 -39.92 6.31
CA SER A 275 17.31 -41.25 6.45
C SER A 275 17.49 -41.80 7.86
N ASP A 276 18.73 -41.77 8.36
CA ASP A 276 19.05 -42.30 9.69
C ASP A 276 18.36 -41.51 10.80
N MET A 277 18.25 -40.21 10.64
CA MET A 277 17.51 -39.33 11.57
C MET A 277 16.02 -39.63 11.58
N ARG A 278 15.38 -39.78 10.42
CA ARG A 278 13.95 -40.15 10.30
C ARG A 278 13.72 -41.53 10.92
N ASP A 279 14.56 -42.50 10.60
CA ASP A 279 14.50 -43.86 11.18
C ASP A 279 14.70 -43.87 12.70
N ALA A 280 15.60 -43.05 13.20
CA ALA A 280 15.80 -42.90 14.65
C ALA A 280 14.57 -42.24 15.33
N ALA A 281 14.03 -41.21 14.73
CA ALA A 281 12.82 -40.53 15.22
C ALA A 281 11.60 -41.45 15.20
N ASP A 282 11.44 -42.26 14.15
CA ASP A 282 10.39 -43.26 14.05
C ASP A 282 10.55 -44.36 15.11
N LYS A 283 11.73 -44.92 15.29
CA LYS A 283 12.03 -45.93 16.32
C LYS A 283 11.80 -45.36 17.72
N LEU A 284 12.17 -44.11 17.96
CA LEU A 284 11.91 -43.44 19.22
C LEU A 284 10.41 -43.34 19.48
N PHE A 285 9.64 -42.88 18.51
CA PHE A 285 8.19 -42.72 18.62
C PHE A 285 7.50 -44.09 18.82
N GLU A 286 7.90 -45.11 18.04
CA GLU A 286 7.39 -46.49 18.19
C GLU A 286 7.73 -47.07 19.54
N GLY A 287 8.93 -46.79 20.07
CA GLY A 287 9.34 -47.20 21.41
C GLY A 287 8.43 -46.59 22.49
N TYR A 288 8.13 -45.28 22.37
CA TYR A 288 7.23 -44.62 23.28
C TYR A 288 5.77 -45.08 23.12
N LEU A 289 5.31 -45.36 21.90
CA LEU A 289 4.01 -45.99 21.68
C LEU A 289 3.91 -47.39 22.33
N ALA A 290 4.93 -48.22 22.17
CA ALA A 290 4.98 -49.54 22.80
C ALA A 290 5.01 -49.45 24.31
N GLN A 291 5.77 -48.52 24.88
CA GLN A 291 5.81 -48.23 26.30
C GLN A 291 4.45 -47.74 26.82
N ALA A 292 3.80 -46.84 26.08
CA ALA A 292 2.45 -46.35 26.38
C ALA A 292 1.42 -47.48 26.32
N GLY A 293 1.47 -48.33 25.32
CA GLY A 293 0.63 -49.53 25.22
C GLY A 293 0.82 -50.47 26.38
N SER A 294 2.09 -50.67 26.80
CA SER A 294 2.38 -51.47 28.00
C SER A 294 1.84 -50.86 29.28
N SER A 295 1.90 -49.55 29.40
CA SER A 295 1.34 -48.79 30.53
C SER A 295 -0.18 -48.86 30.54
N LEU A 296 -0.84 -48.80 29.42
CA LEU A 296 -2.29 -49.00 29.27
C LEU A 296 -2.70 -50.44 29.63
N ALA A 297 -1.95 -51.43 29.19
CA ALA A 297 -2.20 -52.83 29.53
C ALA A 297 -2.05 -53.06 31.03
N ALA A 298 -1.07 -52.45 31.71
CA ALA A 298 -0.91 -52.51 33.15
C ALA A 298 -2.08 -51.84 33.89
N MET A 299 -2.75 -50.88 33.26
CA MET A 299 -3.98 -50.21 33.77
C MET A 299 -5.25 -50.97 33.38
N GLY A 300 -5.12 -52.19 32.77
CA GLY A 300 -6.27 -53.01 32.37
C GLY A 300 -6.92 -52.65 31.04
N GLN A 301 -6.35 -51.77 30.32
CA GLN A 301 -6.81 -51.36 29.00
C GLN A 301 -5.95 -52.03 27.89
N ASN A 302 -6.49 -53.04 27.26
CA ASN A 302 -5.75 -53.81 26.24
C ASN A 302 -5.96 -53.21 24.84
N ILE A 303 -5.42 -52.02 24.63
CA ILE A 303 -5.58 -51.22 23.41
C ILE A 303 -4.24 -51.14 22.72
N THR A 304 -4.19 -51.42 21.43
CA THR A 304 -3.01 -51.25 20.60
C THR A 304 -2.98 -49.81 20.09
N LEU A 305 -2.00 -49.07 20.57
CA LEU A 305 -1.72 -47.71 20.05
C LEU A 305 -0.92 -47.82 18.77
N THR A 306 -1.35 -47.03 17.78
CA THR A 306 -0.64 -46.82 16.49
C THR A 306 -0.35 -45.34 16.29
N LYS A 307 0.45 -45.07 15.29
CA LYS A 307 0.79 -43.67 14.91
C LYS A 307 -0.46 -42.87 14.58
N GLU A 308 -1.50 -43.49 14.03
CA GLU A 308 -2.74 -42.83 13.56
C GLU A 308 -3.78 -42.73 14.65
N ASN A 309 -3.78 -43.61 15.65
CA ASN A 309 -4.87 -43.66 16.61
C ASN A 309 -4.53 -43.26 18.04
N TYR A 310 -3.25 -43.02 18.33
CA TYR A 310 -2.81 -42.85 19.75
C TYR A 310 -3.46 -41.61 20.38
N HIS A 311 -3.52 -40.51 19.62
CA HIS A 311 -4.02 -39.24 20.11
C HIS A 311 -5.50 -39.32 20.46
N ASP A 312 -6.35 -39.68 19.49
CA ASP A 312 -7.81 -39.80 19.66
C ASP A 312 -8.15 -40.85 20.71
N THR A 313 -7.40 -41.96 20.76
CA THR A 313 -7.63 -43.03 21.74
C THR A 313 -7.31 -42.56 23.16
N LEU A 314 -6.18 -41.90 23.37
CA LEU A 314 -5.78 -41.42 24.68
C LEU A 314 -6.61 -40.19 25.10
N GLU A 315 -6.96 -39.30 24.21
CA GLU A 315 -7.83 -38.16 24.49
C GLU A 315 -9.23 -38.63 24.94
N ALA A 316 -9.78 -39.64 24.26
CA ALA A 316 -11.04 -40.25 24.66
C ALA A 316 -10.94 -40.90 26.06
N LEU A 317 -9.83 -41.60 26.35
CA LEU A 317 -9.58 -42.19 27.66
C LEU A 317 -9.37 -41.14 28.76
N VAL A 318 -8.63 -40.08 28.48
CA VAL A 318 -8.43 -38.97 29.42
C VAL A 318 -9.77 -38.29 29.72
N SER A 319 -10.57 -38.05 28.69
CA SER A 319 -11.91 -37.45 28.81
C SER A 319 -12.87 -38.34 29.62
N ALA A 320 -12.80 -39.66 29.44
CA ALA A 320 -13.65 -40.61 30.14
C ALA A 320 -13.24 -40.87 31.58
N THR A 321 -11.92 -40.83 31.89
CA THR A 321 -11.39 -41.25 33.21
C THR A 321 -10.90 -40.09 34.07
N HIS A 322 -10.65 -38.94 33.49
CA HIS A 322 -10.05 -37.75 34.11
C HIS A 322 -8.70 -38.08 34.80
N SER A 323 -7.97 -39.05 34.28
CA SER A 323 -6.73 -39.54 34.86
C SER A 323 -5.58 -38.61 34.50
N GLU A 324 -4.94 -38.02 35.47
CA GLU A 324 -3.76 -37.14 35.28
C GLU A 324 -2.58 -37.92 34.64
N GLN A 325 -2.44 -39.19 34.97
CA GLN A 325 -1.39 -40.06 34.38
C GLN A 325 -1.60 -40.28 32.89
N LEU A 326 -2.84 -40.43 32.41
CA LEU A 326 -3.15 -40.55 30.99
C LEU A 326 -3.01 -39.23 30.26
N SER A 327 -3.31 -38.12 30.90
CA SER A 327 -3.08 -36.80 30.37
C SER A 327 -1.59 -36.51 30.17
N VAL A 328 -0.74 -36.86 31.15
CA VAL A 328 0.72 -36.75 31.02
C VAL A 328 1.23 -37.67 29.92
N LEU A 329 0.69 -38.87 29.81
CA LEU A 329 1.07 -39.84 28.77
C LEU A 329 0.73 -39.34 27.35
N LEU A 330 -0.49 -38.79 27.18
CA LEU A 330 -0.93 -38.17 25.93
C LEU A 330 0.00 -37.01 25.56
N LYS A 331 0.21 -36.11 26.53
CA LYS A 331 1.10 -34.94 26.30
C LYS A 331 2.51 -35.37 25.92
N SER A 332 3.07 -36.39 26.58
CA SER A 332 4.41 -36.88 26.24
C SER A 332 4.46 -37.49 24.83
N LEU A 333 3.44 -38.22 24.42
CA LEU A 333 3.36 -38.76 23.06
C LEU A 333 3.16 -37.68 22.01
N ASP A 334 2.35 -36.67 22.32
CA ASP A 334 2.18 -35.51 21.45
C ASP A 334 3.50 -34.76 21.29
N GLU A 335 4.24 -34.51 22.36
CA GLU A 335 5.56 -33.85 22.32
C GLU A 335 6.58 -34.66 21.48
N ILE A 336 6.57 -36.01 21.63
CA ILE A 336 7.44 -36.87 20.82
C ILE A 336 6.96 -36.92 19.35
N SER A 337 5.66 -36.91 19.11
CA SER A 337 5.10 -36.81 17.76
C SER A 337 5.48 -35.49 17.08
N GLU A 338 5.38 -34.39 17.82
CA GLU A 338 5.81 -33.08 17.35
C GLU A 338 7.31 -33.05 17.06
N PHE A 339 8.12 -33.58 17.96
CA PHE A 339 9.57 -33.76 17.73
C PHE A 339 9.85 -34.57 16.48
N ARG A 340 9.17 -35.72 16.31
CA ARG A 340 9.31 -36.59 15.14
C ARG A 340 8.97 -35.79 13.85
N ASN A 341 7.83 -35.09 13.83
CA ASN A 341 7.41 -34.29 12.69
C ASN A 341 8.43 -33.17 12.41
N GLY A 342 8.93 -32.50 13.43
CA GLY A 342 10.01 -31.52 13.28
C GLY A 342 11.30 -32.12 12.67
N ILE A 343 11.65 -33.37 12.99
CA ILE A 343 12.77 -34.06 12.33
C ILE A 343 12.47 -34.33 10.85
N TYR A 344 11.23 -34.71 10.52
CA TYR A 344 10.82 -34.91 9.13
C TYR A 344 10.90 -33.60 8.34
N ASP A 345 10.34 -32.52 8.87
CA ASP A 345 10.37 -31.19 8.27
C ASP A 345 11.81 -30.69 8.10
N TYR A 346 12.65 -30.87 9.14
CA TYR A 346 14.07 -30.51 9.09
C TYR A 346 14.81 -31.27 8.01
N THR A 347 14.62 -32.60 7.97
CA THR A 347 15.32 -33.48 7.01
C THR A 347 14.81 -33.26 5.58
N GLU A 348 13.54 -32.97 5.37
CA GLU A 348 12.97 -32.58 4.07
C GLU A 348 13.59 -31.25 3.59
N GLY A 349 13.71 -30.29 4.50
CA GLY A 349 14.41 -29.03 4.21
C GLY A 349 15.88 -29.24 3.89
N THR A 350 16.56 -30.16 4.62
CA THR A 350 17.97 -30.49 4.36
C THR A 350 18.16 -31.20 3.02
N ASP A 351 17.30 -32.17 2.71
CA ASP A 351 17.30 -32.87 1.44
C ASP A 351 17.08 -31.91 0.26
N SER A 352 16.09 -31.00 0.40
CA SER A 352 15.83 -29.96 -0.60
C SER A 352 16.99 -28.96 -0.74
N ALA A 353 17.64 -28.63 0.36
CA ALA A 353 18.83 -27.76 0.33
C ALA A 353 20.03 -28.44 -0.34
N ALA A 354 20.22 -29.73 -0.12
CA ALA A 354 21.25 -30.49 -0.78
C ALA A 354 21.04 -30.60 -2.30
N GLU A 355 19.78 -30.85 -2.72
CA GLU A 355 19.43 -30.89 -4.14
C GLU A 355 19.67 -29.50 -4.80
N GLY A 356 19.16 -28.41 -4.20
CA GLY A 356 19.39 -27.09 -4.71
C GLY A 356 20.87 -26.66 -4.72
N SER A 357 21.66 -27.11 -3.74
CA SER A 357 23.12 -26.81 -3.72
C SER A 357 23.89 -27.58 -4.79
N ALA A 358 23.47 -28.80 -5.12
CA ALA A 358 24.06 -29.57 -6.22
C ALA A 358 23.75 -28.89 -7.58
N GLU A 359 22.51 -28.45 -7.79
CA GLU A 359 22.15 -27.68 -8.99
C GLU A 359 22.95 -26.39 -9.08
N LEU A 360 23.12 -25.70 -7.94
CA LEU A 360 23.97 -24.50 -7.88
C LEU A 360 25.40 -24.77 -8.24
N ALA A 361 26.01 -25.84 -7.69
CA ALA A 361 27.39 -26.19 -7.97
C ALA A 361 27.62 -26.56 -9.46
N ASP A 362 26.67 -27.28 -10.06
CA ASP A 362 26.70 -27.58 -11.49
C ASP A 362 26.57 -26.32 -12.35
N GLY A 363 25.67 -25.39 -11.96
CA GLY A 363 25.50 -24.11 -12.63
C GLY A 363 26.72 -23.19 -12.52
N VAL A 364 27.38 -23.17 -11.35
CA VAL A 364 28.63 -22.41 -11.13
C VAL A 364 29.76 -22.98 -11.95
N LYS A 365 29.84 -24.31 -12.07
CA LYS A 365 30.87 -24.97 -12.90
C LYS A 365 30.67 -24.61 -14.39
N GLU A 366 29.45 -24.66 -14.89
CA GLU A 366 29.14 -24.23 -16.26
C GLU A 366 29.49 -22.75 -16.47
N LEU A 367 29.12 -21.89 -15.48
CA LEU A 367 29.50 -20.49 -15.50
C LEU A 367 31.02 -20.30 -15.56
N LYS A 368 31.79 -21.05 -14.77
CA LYS A 368 33.24 -21.01 -14.81
C LYS A 368 33.78 -21.37 -16.20
N GLU A 369 33.32 -22.49 -16.78
CA GLU A 369 33.73 -22.90 -18.12
C GLU A 369 33.46 -21.83 -19.17
N LYS A 370 32.26 -21.24 -19.14
CA LYS A 370 31.88 -20.13 -20.04
C LYS A 370 32.70 -18.86 -19.79
N THR A 371 33.00 -18.57 -18.53
CA THR A 371 33.83 -17.39 -18.19
C THR A 371 35.25 -17.59 -18.73
N TYR A 372 35.84 -18.77 -18.62
CA TYR A 372 37.17 -19.05 -19.21
C TYR A 372 37.16 -19.00 -20.74
N GLU A 373 36.13 -19.52 -21.40
CA GLU A 373 35.97 -19.40 -22.86
C GLU A 373 35.88 -17.92 -23.27
N LEU A 374 35.12 -17.09 -22.51
CA LEU A 374 35.03 -15.65 -22.73
C LEU A 374 36.37 -14.93 -22.48
N LEU A 375 37.12 -15.31 -21.41
CA LEU A 375 38.39 -14.72 -21.09
C LEU A 375 39.46 -15.07 -22.13
N ASP A 376 39.41 -16.21 -22.74
CA ASP A 376 40.37 -16.64 -23.76
C ASP A 376 40.07 -16.10 -25.17
N ASP A 377 38.76 -15.95 -25.53
CA ASP A 377 38.35 -15.46 -26.85
C ASP A 377 38.39 -13.92 -26.97
N VAL A 378 38.27 -13.20 -25.83
CA VAL A 378 37.84 -11.83 -25.85
C VAL A 378 38.75 -10.84 -25.13
N PHE A 379 39.85 -11.33 -24.48
CA PHE A 379 40.63 -10.36 -23.72
C PHE A 379 41.55 -9.47 -24.54
N SER A 380 40.82 -8.66 -25.25
CA SER A 380 41.11 -7.26 -25.44
C SER A 380 39.93 -6.49 -24.81
N VAL A 381 40.08 -6.10 -23.54
CA VAL A 381 39.19 -5.11 -22.84
C VAL A 381 37.71 -5.19 -23.16
N ASP A 382 37.03 -6.22 -22.62
CA ASP A 382 35.59 -6.36 -22.75
C ASP A 382 34.88 -5.65 -21.59
N ILE A 383 34.33 -4.46 -21.87
CA ILE A 383 33.47 -3.76 -20.91
C ILE A 383 32.04 -4.11 -21.24
N GLU A 384 31.31 -4.59 -20.27
CA GLU A 384 29.85 -4.72 -20.38
C GLU A 384 29.25 -3.31 -20.50
N ASN A 385 28.78 -2.96 -21.71
CA ASN A 385 28.25 -1.63 -21.97
C ASN A 385 26.87 -1.40 -21.38
N LEU A 386 26.09 -2.46 -21.20
CA LEU A 386 24.74 -2.38 -20.64
C LEU A 386 24.80 -2.08 -19.13
N THR A 387 24.36 -0.89 -18.72
CA THR A 387 24.34 -0.47 -17.32
C THR A 387 22.95 -0.61 -16.69
N SER A 388 21.88 -0.53 -17.50
CA SER A 388 20.50 -0.69 -17.02
C SER A 388 19.61 -1.19 -18.15
N PHE A 389 18.64 -2.05 -17.81
CA PHE A 389 17.61 -2.52 -18.72
C PHE A 389 16.28 -2.58 -17.97
N VAL A 390 15.33 -1.74 -18.39
CA VAL A 390 14.04 -1.59 -17.69
C VAL A 390 12.91 -1.65 -18.70
N THR A 391 11.96 -2.55 -18.50
CA THR A 391 10.76 -2.61 -19.33
C THR A 391 9.82 -1.44 -19.00
N ALA A 392 8.94 -1.04 -19.92
CA ALA A 392 7.97 0.03 -19.65
C ALA A 392 7.04 -0.28 -18.48
N GLU A 393 6.79 -1.57 -18.18
CA GLU A 393 5.96 -1.99 -17.04
C GLU A 393 6.68 -1.81 -15.70
N ASP A 394 8.00 -2.02 -15.69
CA ASP A 394 8.85 -1.87 -14.50
C ASP A 394 9.39 -0.43 -14.36
N ASN A 395 9.35 0.36 -15.44
CA ASN A 395 9.78 1.75 -15.43
C ASN A 395 8.79 2.62 -14.64
N ILE A 396 9.15 3.02 -13.42
CA ILE A 396 8.29 3.84 -12.56
C ILE A 396 7.97 5.20 -13.20
N ARG A 397 8.83 5.75 -14.06
CA ARG A 397 8.58 7.00 -14.76
C ARG A 397 7.41 6.85 -15.74
N VAL A 398 7.32 5.72 -16.45
CA VAL A 398 6.26 5.36 -17.40
C VAL A 398 5.02 4.83 -16.68
N ALA A 399 5.20 3.83 -15.82
CA ALA A 399 4.12 3.08 -15.19
C ALA A 399 3.56 3.75 -13.92
N GLY A 400 4.31 4.69 -13.33
CA GLY A 400 3.99 5.25 -12.01
C GLY A 400 2.62 5.92 -11.93
N ALA A 401 2.24 6.69 -12.95
CA ALA A 401 0.94 7.36 -12.98
C ALA A 401 -0.23 6.36 -13.06
N ALA A 402 -0.11 5.34 -13.89
CA ALA A 402 -1.12 4.28 -14.02
C ALA A 402 -1.13 3.39 -12.77
N GLY A 403 0.05 3.03 -12.24
CA GLY A 403 0.22 2.21 -11.05
C GLY A 403 -0.43 2.84 -9.80
N ASP A 404 -0.16 4.12 -9.54
CA ASP A 404 -0.72 4.85 -8.41
C ASP A 404 -2.25 4.87 -8.44
N VAL A 405 -2.85 5.20 -9.58
CA VAL A 405 -4.31 5.25 -9.70
C VAL A 405 -4.98 3.87 -9.72
N VAL A 406 -4.28 2.81 -10.12
CA VAL A 406 -4.78 1.42 -9.96
C VAL A 406 -4.94 1.09 -8.49
N MET A 407 -4.04 1.57 -7.66
CA MET A 407 -4.14 1.40 -6.21
C MET A 407 -5.28 2.21 -5.61
N ASP A 408 -5.42 3.45 -6.03
CA ASP A 408 -6.57 4.29 -5.65
C ASP A 408 -7.90 3.63 -6.04
N LYS A 409 -7.96 3.03 -7.23
CA LYS A 409 -9.11 2.23 -7.69
C LYS A 409 -9.38 1.06 -6.75
N ASN A 410 -8.37 0.28 -6.42
CA ASN A 410 -8.51 -0.87 -5.53
C ASN A 410 -8.90 -0.44 -4.11
N ALA A 411 -8.26 0.60 -3.59
CA ALA A 411 -8.60 1.22 -2.31
C ALA A 411 -10.04 1.74 -2.30
N GLY A 412 -10.46 2.43 -3.35
CA GLY A 412 -11.82 2.91 -3.54
C GLY A 412 -12.85 1.79 -3.60
N LEU A 413 -12.54 0.67 -4.27
CA LEU A 413 -13.41 -0.51 -4.31
C LEU A 413 -13.52 -1.20 -2.94
N ILE A 414 -12.42 -1.35 -2.22
CA ILE A 414 -12.42 -1.91 -0.85
C ILE A 414 -13.22 -0.99 0.09
N ALA A 415 -12.97 0.32 0.05
CA ALA A 415 -13.78 1.30 0.79
C ALA A 415 -15.26 1.20 0.41
N GLY A 416 -15.56 0.95 -0.86
CA GLY A 416 -16.89 0.71 -1.37
C GLY A 416 -17.59 -0.48 -0.72
N VAL A 417 -16.89 -1.61 -0.58
CA VAL A 417 -17.43 -2.79 0.12
C VAL A 417 -17.73 -2.45 1.59
N ILE A 418 -16.84 -1.75 2.27
CA ILE A 418 -17.04 -1.32 3.67
C ILE A 418 -18.28 -0.42 3.78
N VAL A 419 -18.43 0.54 2.87
CA VAL A 419 -19.57 1.46 2.81
C VAL A 419 -20.88 0.70 2.52
N LEU A 420 -20.88 -0.28 1.63
CA LEU A 420 -22.04 -1.12 1.36
C LEU A 420 -22.47 -1.97 2.57
N ILE A 421 -21.50 -2.52 3.30
CA ILE A 421 -21.76 -3.23 4.57
C ILE A 421 -22.36 -2.27 5.60
N LEU A 422 -21.85 -1.04 5.68
CA LEU A 422 -22.41 0.00 6.56
C LEU A 422 -23.84 0.34 6.17
N PHE A 423 -24.15 0.49 4.87
CA PHE A 423 -25.51 0.73 4.40
C PHE A 423 -26.44 -0.41 4.78
N ALA A 424 -26.04 -1.65 4.48
CA ALA A 424 -26.81 -2.83 4.82
C ALA A 424 -27.14 -2.88 6.33
N TYR A 425 -26.13 -2.60 7.15
CA TYR A 425 -26.26 -2.55 8.59
C TYR A 425 -27.22 -1.45 9.07
N VAL A 426 -27.00 -0.19 8.63
CA VAL A 426 -27.80 0.96 9.06
C VAL A 426 -29.27 0.81 8.61
N ILE A 427 -29.48 0.38 7.36
CA ILE A 427 -30.81 0.11 6.81
C ILE A 427 -31.51 -0.99 7.58
N SER A 428 -30.80 -2.09 7.88
CA SER A 428 -31.36 -3.19 8.67
C SER A 428 -31.84 -2.72 10.05
N VAL A 429 -31.01 -1.96 10.76
CA VAL A 429 -31.35 -1.40 12.08
C VAL A 429 -32.56 -0.47 11.97
N PHE A 430 -32.59 0.40 10.96
CA PHE A 430 -33.68 1.33 10.72
C PHE A 430 -35.01 0.59 10.50
N VAL A 431 -35.04 -0.40 9.61
CA VAL A 431 -36.27 -1.14 9.26
C VAL A 431 -36.75 -2.02 10.42
N VAL A 432 -35.83 -2.70 11.12
CA VAL A 432 -36.16 -3.44 12.34
C VAL A 432 -36.89 -2.56 13.34
N HIS A 433 -36.33 -1.36 13.56
CA HIS A 433 -36.90 -0.42 14.50
C HIS A 433 -38.28 0.09 14.04
N GLN A 434 -38.49 0.38 12.76
CA GLN A 434 -39.74 0.79 12.21
C GLN A 434 -40.85 -0.28 12.41
N ILE A 435 -40.52 -1.54 12.12
CA ILE A 435 -41.43 -2.68 12.33
C ILE A 435 -41.77 -2.85 13.82
N GLU A 436 -40.76 -2.76 14.71
CA GLU A 436 -40.97 -2.87 16.15
C GLU A 436 -41.88 -1.77 16.69
N ARG A 437 -41.78 -0.56 16.15
CA ARG A 437 -42.67 0.56 16.54
C ARG A 437 -44.10 0.38 16.06
N GLU A 438 -44.31 -0.24 14.90
CA GLU A 438 -45.63 -0.41 14.29
C GLU A 438 -46.19 -1.81 14.49
N GLN A 439 -45.63 -2.59 15.41
CA GLN A 439 -45.94 -4.01 15.62
C GLN A 439 -47.41 -4.29 15.87
N SER A 440 -48.10 -3.45 16.68
CA SER A 440 -49.54 -3.58 16.98
C SER A 440 -50.40 -3.30 15.74
N VAL A 441 -50.04 -2.27 14.93
CA VAL A 441 -50.71 -1.95 13.68
C VAL A 441 -50.56 -3.07 12.67
N ILE A 442 -49.35 -3.66 12.57
CA ILE A 442 -49.07 -4.82 11.71
C ILE A 442 -49.90 -6.01 12.14
N GLY A 443 -50.01 -6.28 13.45
CA GLY A 443 -50.85 -7.33 14.01
C GLY A 443 -52.33 -7.15 13.68
N ALA A 444 -52.84 -5.91 13.79
CA ALA A 444 -54.20 -5.57 13.42
C ALA A 444 -54.46 -5.74 11.90
N LEU A 445 -53.53 -5.34 11.05
CA LEU A 445 -53.59 -5.58 9.59
C LEU A 445 -53.59 -7.06 9.23
N TYR A 446 -52.84 -7.88 9.96
CA TYR A 446 -52.91 -9.35 9.81
C TYR A 446 -54.24 -9.91 10.20
N ALA A 447 -54.81 -9.43 11.32
CA ALA A 447 -56.15 -9.84 11.77
C ALA A 447 -57.25 -9.48 10.78
N LEU A 448 -57.07 -8.36 10.02
CA LEU A 448 -57.91 -7.92 8.93
C LEU A 448 -57.67 -8.62 7.59
N GLY A 449 -56.75 -9.63 7.55
CA GLY A 449 -56.52 -10.44 6.38
C GLY A 449 -55.49 -9.91 5.37
N VAL A 450 -54.70 -8.88 5.73
CA VAL A 450 -53.64 -8.38 4.87
C VAL A 450 -52.52 -9.44 4.79
N LYS A 451 -52.12 -9.83 3.56
CA LYS A 451 -51.11 -10.85 3.33
C LYS A 451 -49.71 -10.36 3.73
N LYS A 452 -48.92 -11.28 4.27
CA LYS A 452 -47.49 -11.01 4.65
C LYS A 452 -46.70 -10.40 3.50
N LYS A 453 -46.91 -10.84 2.25
CA LYS A 453 -46.23 -10.31 1.06
C LYS A 453 -46.52 -8.82 0.82
N ASP A 454 -47.77 -8.36 1.06
CA ASP A 454 -48.15 -6.95 0.86
C ASP A 454 -47.53 -6.04 1.89
N LEU A 455 -47.46 -6.50 3.14
CA LEU A 455 -46.76 -5.78 4.23
C LEU A 455 -45.25 -5.76 4.00
N MET A 456 -44.67 -6.89 3.60
CA MET A 456 -43.26 -6.97 3.28
C MET A 456 -42.92 -5.98 2.15
N LEU A 457 -43.69 -5.96 1.07
CA LEU A 457 -43.48 -5.03 -0.05
C LEU A 457 -43.59 -3.56 0.40
N HIS A 458 -44.56 -3.24 1.28
CA HIS A 458 -44.72 -1.89 1.80
C HIS A 458 -43.50 -1.38 2.55
N TYR A 459 -42.93 -2.21 3.46
CA TYR A 459 -41.77 -1.80 4.25
C TYR A 459 -40.46 -1.83 3.46
N ILE A 460 -40.34 -2.60 2.37
CA ILE A 460 -39.21 -2.60 1.46
C ILE A 460 -39.21 -1.37 0.53
N THR A 461 -40.41 -1.00 0.02
CA THR A 461 -40.54 -0.02 -1.07
C THR A 461 -39.91 1.34 -0.72
N MET A 462 -40.21 1.89 0.46
CA MET A 462 -39.77 3.24 0.80
C MET A 462 -38.25 3.36 0.99
N PRO A 463 -37.59 2.50 1.78
CA PRO A 463 -36.13 2.51 1.89
C PRO A 463 -35.42 2.28 0.55
N THR A 464 -35.98 1.39 -0.31
CA THR A 464 -35.42 1.12 -1.64
C THR A 464 -35.55 2.29 -2.60
N ILE A 465 -36.68 3.01 -2.59
CA ILE A 465 -36.83 4.23 -3.40
C ILE A 465 -35.85 5.31 -2.95
N ILE A 466 -35.69 5.48 -1.63
CA ILE A 466 -34.73 6.45 -1.09
C ILE A 466 -33.29 6.04 -1.44
N ALA A 467 -32.98 4.75 -1.33
CA ALA A 467 -31.68 4.23 -1.74
C ALA A 467 -31.41 4.47 -3.23
N LEU A 468 -32.43 4.30 -4.10
CA LEU A 468 -32.30 4.57 -5.53
C LEU A 468 -32.06 6.07 -5.80
N ILE A 469 -32.87 6.94 -5.19
CA ILE A 469 -32.72 8.40 -5.34
C ILE A 469 -31.35 8.84 -4.84
N ALA A 470 -30.95 8.36 -3.68
CA ALA A 470 -29.64 8.66 -3.09
C ALA A 470 -28.49 8.15 -3.95
N ALA A 471 -28.63 6.94 -4.50
CA ALA A 471 -27.66 6.34 -5.39
C ALA A 471 -27.47 7.16 -6.67
N VAL A 472 -28.56 7.59 -7.30
CA VAL A 472 -28.51 8.47 -8.47
C VAL A 472 -27.86 9.82 -8.13
N ILE A 473 -28.27 10.46 -7.04
CA ILE A 473 -27.67 11.74 -6.63
C ILE A 473 -26.18 11.55 -6.34
N GLY A 474 -25.82 10.51 -5.58
CA GLY A 474 -24.43 10.21 -5.23
C GLY A 474 -23.56 9.91 -6.47
N ALA A 475 -24.09 9.16 -7.43
CA ALA A 475 -23.41 8.86 -8.69
C ALA A 475 -23.24 10.14 -9.55
N VAL A 476 -24.30 10.94 -9.70
CA VAL A 476 -24.23 12.22 -10.45
C VAL A 476 -23.22 13.18 -9.83
N LEU A 477 -23.20 13.29 -8.51
CA LEU A 477 -22.19 14.10 -7.82
C LEU A 477 -20.79 13.50 -7.96
N GLY A 478 -20.64 12.18 -7.86
CA GLY A 478 -19.38 11.49 -8.03
C GLY A 478 -18.78 11.66 -9.42
N PHE A 479 -19.58 11.49 -10.47
CA PHE A 479 -19.18 11.70 -11.87
C PHE A 479 -19.07 13.17 -12.30
N SER A 480 -19.41 14.11 -11.43
CA SER A 480 -19.35 15.55 -11.72
C SER A 480 -17.92 16.11 -11.58
N PRO A 481 -17.68 17.36 -12.06
CA PRO A 481 -16.43 18.07 -11.79
C PRO A 481 -16.09 18.22 -10.29
N ILE A 482 -17.11 18.17 -9.40
CA ILE A 482 -16.91 18.22 -7.94
C ILE A 482 -16.40 16.85 -7.42
N GLY A 483 -16.75 15.76 -8.07
CA GLY A 483 -16.27 14.40 -7.74
C GLY A 483 -14.98 14.06 -8.50
N ILE A 484 -15.11 13.39 -9.64
CA ILE A 484 -13.96 12.97 -10.48
C ILE A 484 -13.04 14.16 -10.79
N GLY A 485 -13.60 15.31 -11.20
CA GLY A 485 -12.80 16.45 -11.61
C GLY A 485 -11.90 17.03 -10.53
N THR A 486 -12.25 16.92 -9.24
CA THR A 486 -11.34 17.33 -8.15
C THR A 486 -10.26 16.31 -7.89
N GLN A 487 -10.54 15.02 -7.99
CA GLN A 487 -9.56 13.96 -7.79
C GLN A 487 -8.54 13.90 -8.95
N VAL A 488 -9.01 13.99 -10.19
CA VAL A 488 -8.13 14.03 -11.38
C VAL A 488 -7.22 15.27 -11.37
N LYS A 489 -7.67 16.39 -10.80
CA LYS A 489 -6.80 17.58 -10.62
C LYS A 489 -5.62 17.29 -9.71
N ASP A 490 -5.82 16.52 -8.66
CA ASP A 490 -4.73 16.10 -7.79
C ASP A 490 -3.71 15.25 -8.57
N THR A 491 -4.18 14.32 -9.41
CA THR A 491 -3.31 13.55 -10.33
C THR A 491 -2.53 14.46 -11.26
N TYR A 492 -3.15 15.42 -11.93
CA TYR A 492 -2.45 16.39 -12.78
C TYR A 492 -1.53 17.34 -12.02
N SER A 493 -1.74 17.54 -10.74
CA SER A 493 -0.83 18.31 -9.90
C SER A 493 0.41 17.51 -9.47
N TYR A 494 0.41 16.19 -9.65
CA TYR A 494 1.52 15.31 -9.29
C TYR A 494 2.21 14.70 -10.51
N PHE A 495 1.46 14.10 -11.42
CA PHE A 495 2.00 13.46 -12.61
C PHE A 495 2.03 14.41 -13.81
N SER A 496 3.05 14.29 -14.63
CA SER A 496 3.21 15.05 -15.88
C SER A 496 2.45 14.37 -17.02
N VAL A 497 1.16 14.16 -16.83
CA VAL A 497 0.28 13.52 -17.83
C VAL A 497 -0.59 14.56 -18.53
N PRO A 498 -0.96 14.35 -19.81
CA PRO A 498 -1.86 15.25 -20.54
C PRO A 498 -3.27 15.25 -19.90
N PHE A 499 -4.08 16.23 -20.27
CA PHE A 499 -5.49 16.26 -19.84
C PHE A 499 -6.27 15.15 -20.53
N PHE A 500 -6.84 14.23 -19.76
CA PHE A 500 -7.61 13.11 -20.25
C PHE A 500 -9.12 13.42 -20.33
N ASP A 501 -9.79 12.81 -21.30
CA ASP A 501 -11.25 12.89 -21.40
C ASP A 501 -11.96 12.15 -20.26
N MET A 502 -13.11 12.70 -19.84
CA MET A 502 -13.93 12.09 -18.80
C MET A 502 -14.52 10.76 -19.27
N VAL A 503 -14.30 9.70 -18.50
CA VAL A 503 -14.78 8.35 -18.77
C VAL A 503 -15.87 7.96 -17.77
N TYR A 504 -16.87 7.19 -18.26
CA TYR A 504 -18.01 6.74 -17.46
C TYR A 504 -18.12 5.21 -17.52
N PRO A 505 -17.33 4.46 -16.75
CA PRO A 505 -17.29 3.00 -16.81
C PRO A 505 -18.66 2.39 -16.47
N PRO A 506 -19.22 1.49 -17.31
CA PRO A 506 -20.53 0.89 -17.06
C PRO A 506 -20.64 0.13 -15.74
N TYR A 507 -19.56 -0.55 -15.33
CA TYR A 507 -19.54 -1.29 -14.07
C TYR A 507 -19.66 -0.33 -12.85
N LEU A 508 -19.06 0.86 -12.92
CA LEU A 508 -19.11 1.85 -11.85
C LEU A 508 -20.48 2.51 -11.77
N ILE A 509 -21.14 2.71 -12.91
CA ILE A 509 -22.55 3.13 -12.94
C ILE A 509 -23.44 2.07 -12.31
N ALA A 510 -23.24 0.80 -12.66
CA ALA A 510 -23.97 -0.31 -12.06
C ALA A 510 -23.73 -0.42 -10.55
N TYR A 511 -22.48 -0.28 -10.10
CA TYR A 511 -22.11 -0.22 -8.70
C TYR A 511 -22.77 0.95 -7.96
N GLY A 512 -22.69 2.15 -8.52
CA GLY A 512 -23.20 3.39 -7.89
C GLY A 512 -24.72 3.47 -7.88
N VAL A 513 -25.41 3.03 -8.93
CA VAL A 513 -26.86 3.24 -9.10
C VAL A 513 -27.67 1.98 -8.80
N VAL A 514 -27.21 0.79 -9.22
CA VAL A 514 -28.01 -0.45 -9.15
C VAL A 514 -27.78 -1.20 -7.84
N LEU A 515 -26.51 -1.32 -7.42
CA LEU A 515 -26.15 -2.16 -6.28
C LEU A 515 -26.73 -1.67 -4.93
N PRO A 516 -26.75 -0.36 -4.58
CA PRO A 516 -27.31 0.11 -3.32
C PRO A 516 -28.80 -0.19 -3.14
N PRO A 517 -29.71 0.08 -4.10
CA PRO A 517 -31.12 -0.28 -3.97
C PRO A 517 -31.34 -1.80 -3.95
N VAL A 518 -30.55 -2.59 -4.69
CA VAL A 518 -30.63 -4.06 -4.67
C VAL A 518 -30.24 -4.60 -3.29
N ILE A 519 -29.12 -4.17 -2.74
CA ILE A 519 -28.70 -4.55 -1.38
C ILE A 519 -29.74 -4.12 -0.35
N CYS A 520 -30.25 -2.88 -0.48
CA CYS A 520 -31.32 -2.38 0.38
C CYS A 520 -32.54 -3.29 0.34
N ALA A 521 -33.02 -3.65 -0.86
CA ALA A 521 -34.18 -4.53 -1.04
C ALA A 521 -33.92 -5.95 -0.46
N LEU A 522 -32.77 -6.56 -0.73
CA LEU A 522 -32.41 -7.91 -0.26
C LEU A 522 -32.29 -7.96 1.26
N VAL A 523 -31.54 -7.03 1.86
CA VAL A 523 -31.34 -6.96 3.30
C VAL A 523 -32.67 -6.73 4.01
N ASN A 524 -33.47 -5.79 3.50
CA ASN A 524 -34.81 -5.54 4.02
C ASN A 524 -35.72 -6.75 3.87
N ALA A 525 -35.75 -7.41 2.73
CA ALA A 525 -36.54 -8.63 2.52
C ALA A 525 -36.20 -9.71 3.54
N PHE A 526 -34.91 -9.95 3.77
CA PHE A 526 -34.44 -10.93 4.73
C PHE A 526 -34.84 -10.57 6.18
N VAL A 527 -34.60 -9.35 6.58
CA VAL A 527 -34.84 -8.86 7.94
C VAL A 527 -36.33 -8.78 8.25
N ILE A 528 -37.11 -8.24 7.30
CA ILE A 528 -38.57 -8.10 7.43
C ILE A 528 -39.24 -9.46 7.45
N ASN A 529 -38.82 -10.38 6.58
CA ASN A 529 -39.36 -11.73 6.55
C ASN A 529 -39.23 -12.45 7.90
N LYS A 530 -38.06 -12.32 8.56
CA LYS A 530 -37.79 -12.83 9.91
C LYS A 530 -38.67 -12.19 10.98
N LYS A 531 -38.91 -10.88 10.90
CA LYS A 531 -39.74 -10.13 11.89
C LYS A 531 -41.24 -10.33 11.71
N LEU A 532 -41.72 -10.41 10.47
CA LEU A 532 -43.11 -10.64 10.12
C LEU A 532 -43.58 -12.11 10.20
N SER A 533 -42.70 -13.05 10.54
CA SER A 533 -43.04 -14.47 10.71
C SER A 533 -43.74 -14.76 12.07
N LYS A 534 -43.97 -13.77 12.91
CA LYS A 534 -44.73 -13.90 14.15
C LYS A 534 -46.23 -13.94 13.91
N THR A 535 -46.98 -14.57 14.82
CA THR A 535 -48.44 -14.64 14.74
C THR A 535 -49.09 -13.26 14.96
N ALA A 536 -50.31 -13.02 14.39
CA ALA A 536 -51.03 -11.77 14.56
C ALA A 536 -51.24 -11.43 16.04
N LEU A 537 -51.58 -12.41 16.85
CA LEU A 537 -51.80 -12.25 18.30
C LEU A 537 -50.52 -11.81 19.04
N SER A 538 -49.39 -12.44 18.71
CA SER A 538 -48.08 -12.07 19.34
C SER A 538 -47.62 -10.68 18.94
N LEU A 539 -47.97 -10.26 17.71
CA LEU A 539 -47.71 -8.89 17.23
C LEU A 539 -48.61 -7.86 17.90
N MET A 540 -49.91 -8.17 18.07
CA MET A 540 -50.87 -7.26 18.75
C MET A 540 -50.59 -7.12 20.26
N LYS A 541 -50.25 -8.22 20.96
CA LYS A 541 -49.93 -8.18 22.38
C LYS A 541 -48.57 -7.56 22.69
N ASN A 542 -47.79 -7.27 21.65
CA ASN A 542 -46.43 -6.74 21.81
C ASN A 542 -45.60 -7.56 22.82
N GLU A 543 -45.77 -8.90 22.77
CA GLU A 543 -45.01 -9.82 23.62
C GLU A 543 -43.53 -9.72 23.28
N GLN A 544 -42.85 -8.82 23.96
CA GLN A 544 -41.38 -8.87 24.04
C GLN A 544 -41.07 -10.14 24.86
N SER A 545 -40.28 -11.05 24.26
CA SER A 545 -39.73 -12.16 25.02
C SER A 545 -39.15 -11.60 26.31
N ALA A 546 -39.80 -11.92 27.43
CA ALA A 546 -39.32 -11.55 28.76
C ALA A 546 -37.97 -12.27 28.95
N GLY A 547 -36.89 -11.64 28.47
CA GLY A 547 -35.55 -12.08 28.81
C GLY A 547 -35.44 -12.00 30.32
N SER A 548 -35.14 -13.12 30.94
CA SER A 548 -34.87 -13.18 32.37
C SER A 548 -33.65 -12.31 32.68
N TYR A 549 -33.91 -11.06 33.00
CA TYR A 549 -32.84 -10.17 33.45
C TYR A 549 -32.49 -10.56 34.91
N LYS A 550 -31.27 -11.07 35.09
CA LYS A 550 -30.70 -11.23 36.43
C LYS A 550 -30.76 -9.87 37.14
N GLN A 551 -31.46 -9.81 38.26
CA GLN A 551 -31.50 -8.60 39.09
C GLN A 551 -30.09 -8.36 39.66
N PHE A 552 -29.44 -7.34 39.12
CA PHE A 552 -28.15 -6.85 39.65
C PHE A 552 -28.44 -5.95 40.86
N THR A 553 -28.00 -6.35 42.02
CA THR A 553 -27.97 -5.50 43.22
C THR A 553 -26.76 -4.56 43.13
N LEU A 554 -27.04 -3.28 42.81
CA LEU A 554 -26.03 -2.26 42.76
C LEU A 554 -25.79 -1.65 44.15
N LYS A 555 -24.57 -1.57 44.61
CA LYS A 555 -24.16 -0.96 45.88
C LYS A 555 -24.36 0.57 45.95
N THR A 556 -24.77 1.24 44.86
CA THR A 556 -24.89 2.70 44.78
C THR A 556 -26.27 3.16 45.24
N LYS A 557 -26.35 4.12 46.18
CA LYS A 557 -27.60 4.70 46.70
C LYS A 557 -28.26 5.79 45.83
N SER A 558 -27.60 6.25 44.77
CA SER A 558 -28.12 7.31 43.87
C SER A 558 -29.11 6.75 42.86
N PHE A 559 -30.38 7.05 42.96
CA PHE A 559 -31.44 6.64 42.02
C PHE A 559 -31.10 6.91 40.55
N PRO A 560 -30.61 8.11 40.15
CA PRO A 560 -30.28 8.36 38.74
C PRO A 560 -29.20 7.41 38.19
N LYS A 561 -28.17 7.10 38.97
CA LYS A 561 -27.09 6.18 38.58
C LYS A 561 -27.60 4.72 38.49
N VAL A 562 -28.38 4.26 39.42
CA VAL A 562 -28.99 2.91 39.40
C VAL A 562 -29.92 2.77 38.22
N PHE A 563 -30.73 3.77 37.95
CA PHE A 563 -31.65 3.81 36.79
C PHE A 563 -30.88 3.76 35.49
N ALA A 564 -29.85 4.61 35.29
CA ALA A 564 -29.04 4.65 34.07
C ALA A 564 -28.35 3.28 33.81
N ILE A 565 -27.76 2.64 34.82
CA ILE A 565 -27.09 1.33 34.67
C ILE A 565 -28.10 0.24 34.31
N ARG A 566 -29.27 0.19 34.99
CA ARG A 566 -30.32 -0.79 34.69
C ARG A 566 -30.89 -0.60 33.29
N GLN A 567 -31.03 0.63 32.84
CA GLN A 567 -31.45 0.95 31.47
C GLN A 567 -30.42 0.51 30.45
N LEU A 568 -29.12 0.76 30.69
CA LEU A 568 -28.02 0.30 29.85
C LEU A 568 -28.05 -1.22 29.66
N VAL A 569 -28.20 -1.98 30.74
CA VAL A 569 -28.25 -3.44 30.67
C VAL A 569 -29.51 -3.91 29.91
N ARG A 570 -30.66 -3.23 30.10
CA ARG A 570 -31.89 -3.53 29.38
C ARG A 570 -31.80 -3.19 27.88
N GLU A 571 -31.07 -2.14 27.51
CA GLU A 571 -30.87 -1.68 26.13
C GLU A 571 -29.53 -2.08 25.53
N SER A 572 -28.85 -3.06 26.12
CA SER A 572 -27.51 -3.51 25.72
C SER A 572 -27.41 -3.84 24.23
N ARG A 573 -28.45 -4.45 23.65
CA ARG A 573 -28.50 -4.72 22.19
C ARG A 573 -28.42 -3.43 21.35
N SER A 574 -29.09 -2.36 21.77
CA SER A 574 -29.04 -1.05 21.09
C SER A 574 -27.68 -0.37 21.31
N ALA A 575 -27.10 -0.54 22.49
CA ALA A 575 -25.77 -0.04 22.80
C ALA A 575 -24.70 -0.70 21.89
N VAL A 576 -24.71 -2.04 21.77
CA VAL A 576 -23.83 -2.78 20.86
C VAL A 576 -24.00 -2.34 19.40
N THR A 577 -25.27 -2.18 18.98
CA THR A 577 -25.58 -1.71 17.62
C THR A 577 -24.96 -0.33 17.34
N MET A 578 -25.03 0.58 18.34
CA MET A 578 -24.43 1.91 18.21
C MET A 578 -22.90 1.86 18.14
N VAL A 579 -22.27 1.01 18.97
CA VAL A 579 -20.80 0.84 18.98
C VAL A 579 -20.31 0.26 17.65
N ILE A 580 -21.01 -0.72 17.06
CA ILE A 580 -20.65 -1.26 15.73
C ILE A 580 -20.78 -0.19 14.65
N GLY A 581 -21.87 0.59 14.62
CA GLY A 581 -22.02 1.67 13.66
C GLY A 581 -20.95 2.75 13.81
N MET A 582 -20.58 3.06 15.04
CA MET A 582 -19.47 3.97 15.35
C MET A 582 -18.11 3.39 14.89
N LEU A 583 -17.85 2.10 15.15
CA LEU A 583 -16.62 1.43 14.72
C LEU A 583 -16.42 1.53 13.21
N VAL A 584 -17.43 1.16 12.42
CA VAL A 584 -17.33 1.18 10.96
C VAL A 584 -17.11 2.60 10.43
N SER A 585 -17.77 3.60 11.02
CA SER A 585 -17.57 5.00 10.62
C SER A 585 -16.19 5.53 11.00
N ILE A 586 -15.64 5.10 12.14
CA ILE A 586 -14.30 5.47 12.60
C ILE A 586 -13.23 4.85 11.70
N ILE A 587 -13.43 3.64 11.15
CA ILE A 587 -12.48 3.02 10.22
C ILE A 587 -12.16 3.94 9.04
N VAL A 588 -13.17 4.60 8.45
CA VAL A 588 -12.96 5.52 7.33
C VAL A 588 -12.12 6.74 7.74
N ILE A 589 -12.37 7.28 8.94
CA ILE A 589 -11.59 8.40 9.46
C ILE A 589 -10.15 7.98 9.76
N MET A 590 -9.99 6.77 10.34
CA MET A 590 -8.67 6.20 10.66
C MET A 590 -7.82 5.99 9.42
N LEU A 591 -8.42 5.54 8.31
CA LEU A 591 -7.70 5.37 7.05
C LEU A 591 -7.04 6.70 6.61
N GLY A 592 -7.79 7.80 6.63
CA GLY A 592 -7.23 9.11 6.30
C GLY A 592 -6.19 9.60 7.31
N LEU A 593 -6.38 9.30 8.61
CA LEU A 593 -5.40 9.68 9.63
C LEU A 593 -4.12 8.85 9.57
N ASP A 594 -4.20 7.55 9.25
CA ASP A 594 -3.03 6.69 9.07
C ASP A 594 -2.20 7.14 7.86
N CYS A 595 -2.87 7.48 6.76
CA CYS A 595 -2.21 8.06 5.60
C CYS A 595 -1.45 9.36 5.99
N TYR A 596 -2.10 10.26 6.72
CA TYR A 596 -1.47 11.51 7.18
C TYR A 596 -0.28 11.27 8.10
N VAL A 597 -0.43 10.36 9.08
CA VAL A 597 0.66 10.03 10.03
C VAL A 597 1.83 9.38 9.33
N MET A 598 1.57 8.51 8.36
CA MET A 598 2.62 7.89 7.57
C MET A 598 3.41 8.95 6.77
N CYS A 599 2.71 9.82 6.02
CA CYS A 599 3.37 10.87 5.23
C CYS A 599 4.21 11.81 6.11
N CYS A 600 3.68 12.23 7.27
CA CYS A 600 4.45 13.01 8.25
C CYS A 600 5.64 12.20 8.79
N GLY A 601 5.46 10.91 9.02
CA GLY A 601 6.53 10.01 9.48
C GLY A 601 7.65 9.89 8.46
N VAL A 602 7.33 9.67 7.18
CA VAL A 602 8.32 9.61 6.09
C VAL A 602 9.14 10.91 6.08
N ARG A 603 8.50 12.07 6.07
CA ARG A 603 9.19 13.36 6.10
C ARG A 603 10.10 13.51 7.33
N ASP A 604 9.55 13.32 8.54
CA ASP A 604 10.25 13.61 9.78
C ASP A 604 11.39 12.61 10.05
N TYR A 605 11.23 11.35 9.65
CA TYR A 605 12.26 10.33 9.82
C TYR A 605 13.35 10.46 8.75
N THR A 606 13.02 10.76 7.50
CA THR A 606 14.01 11.02 6.45
C THR A 606 14.90 12.19 6.84
N ALA A 607 14.32 13.31 7.26
CA ALA A 607 15.09 14.48 7.73
C ALA A 607 16.02 14.16 8.93
N ARG A 608 15.57 13.32 9.85
CA ARG A 608 16.38 12.91 11.01
C ARG A 608 17.52 11.97 10.61
N ASP A 609 17.27 11.06 9.69
CA ASP A 609 18.16 9.95 9.37
C ASP A 609 19.20 10.32 8.30
N THR A 610 18.96 11.37 7.50
CA THR A 610 19.95 11.95 6.58
C THR A 610 20.94 12.82 7.37
N LYS A 611 22.15 12.31 7.62
CA LYS A 611 23.18 12.98 8.43
C LYS A 611 24.25 13.67 7.60
N TYR A 612 24.38 13.35 6.32
CA TYR A 612 25.28 14.02 5.38
C TYR A 612 24.65 15.28 4.81
N GLU A 613 25.47 16.25 4.38
CA GLU A 613 25.00 17.43 3.66
C GLU A 613 25.06 17.24 2.14
N TYR A 614 26.03 16.45 1.64
CA TYR A 614 26.25 16.19 0.22
C TYR A 614 26.49 14.71 -0.02
N GLN A 615 25.91 14.19 -1.11
CA GLN A 615 26.14 12.87 -1.69
C GLN A 615 26.54 13.05 -3.15
N TYR A 616 27.76 12.66 -3.51
CA TYR A 616 28.31 12.70 -4.86
C TYR A 616 28.23 11.31 -5.47
N LEU A 617 27.54 11.16 -6.58
CA LEU A 617 27.47 9.92 -7.36
C LEU A 617 28.37 10.05 -8.58
N TYR A 618 29.35 9.14 -8.69
CA TYR A 618 30.33 9.15 -9.77
C TYR A 618 29.91 8.25 -10.94
N LYS A 619 30.10 8.74 -12.15
CA LYS A 619 30.18 7.92 -13.37
C LYS A 619 31.59 7.35 -13.52
N TYR A 620 32.59 8.20 -13.30
CA TYR A 620 34.00 7.89 -13.42
C TYR A 620 34.71 8.15 -12.08
N PRO A 621 34.72 7.16 -11.17
CA PRO A 621 35.35 7.35 -9.86
C PRO A 621 36.85 7.56 -9.99
N GLU A 622 37.39 8.31 -9.06
CA GLU A 622 38.82 8.49 -8.91
C GLU A 622 39.46 7.31 -8.16
N LYS A 623 40.77 7.13 -8.28
CA LYS A 623 41.50 6.08 -7.52
C LYS A 623 41.46 6.29 -6.01
N THR A 624 41.39 7.53 -5.58
CA THR A 624 41.40 7.89 -4.16
C THR A 624 40.24 8.83 -3.86
N ALA A 625 39.52 8.52 -2.80
CA ALA A 625 38.46 9.40 -2.33
C ALA A 625 39.00 10.74 -1.83
N PRO A 626 38.26 11.85 -1.97
CA PRO A 626 38.62 13.14 -1.42
C PRO A 626 38.86 13.08 0.12
N ASP A 627 39.88 13.79 0.62
CA ASP A 627 40.29 13.72 2.05
C ASP A 627 39.17 14.08 3.06
N GLU A 628 38.22 14.93 2.70
CA GLU A 628 37.08 15.34 3.55
C GLU A 628 35.81 14.52 3.30
N GLY A 629 35.81 13.62 2.32
CA GLY A 629 34.70 12.73 1.96
C GLY A 629 34.83 11.35 2.59
N GLU A 630 33.68 10.71 2.79
CA GLU A 630 33.61 9.30 3.20
C GLU A 630 33.18 8.46 1.97
N PRO A 631 34.06 7.61 1.43
CA PRO A 631 33.74 6.79 0.27
C PRO A 631 32.76 5.70 0.66
N ALA A 632 31.85 5.43 -0.25
CA ALA A 632 30.90 4.34 -0.19
C ALA A 632 30.75 3.68 -1.57
N TYR A 633 30.24 2.46 -1.56
CA TYR A 633 29.88 1.77 -2.78
C TYR A 633 28.38 1.50 -2.77
N ILE A 634 27.66 1.95 -3.80
CA ILE A 634 26.21 1.76 -3.92
C ILE A 634 25.91 0.91 -5.14
N GLU A 635 25.10 -0.14 -4.93
CA GLU A 635 24.45 -0.90 -5.98
C GLU A 635 22.93 -0.88 -5.77
N THR A 636 22.19 -0.88 -6.86
CA THR A 636 20.74 -0.92 -6.82
C THR A 636 20.28 -2.31 -7.21
N LEU A 637 19.70 -3.03 -6.26
CA LEU A 637 19.00 -4.29 -6.46
C LEU A 637 17.50 -4.07 -6.37
N THR A 638 16.73 -5.10 -6.63
CA THR A 638 15.27 -5.03 -6.61
C THR A 638 14.65 -6.07 -5.69
N ILE A 639 13.45 -5.78 -5.19
CA ILE A 639 12.62 -6.72 -4.43
C ILE A 639 11.18 -6.65 -4.90
N ASP A 640 10.54 -7.80 -5.03
CA ASP A 640 9.11 -7.86 -5.35
C ASP A 640 8.23 -7.54 -4.13
N CYS A 641 7.26 -6.67 -4.32
CA CYS A 641 6.25 -6.31 -3.34
C CYS A 641 4.86 -6.39 -3.96
N MET A 642 4.16 -7.50 -3.79
CA MET A 642 2.78 -7.69 -4.28
C MET A 642 2.62 -7.43 -5.80
N GLY A 643 3.63 -7.80 -6.60
CA GLY A 643 3.66 -7.63 -8.04
C GLY A 643 4.18 -6.27 -8.51
N TYR A 644 4.82 -5.51 -7.62
CA TYR A 644 5.59 -4.32 -7.96
C TYR A 644 7.07 -4.58 -7.67
N THR A 645 7.92 -4.28 -8.62
CA THR A 645 9.37 -4.31 -8.46
C THR A 645 9.81 -3.01 -7.79
N LEU A 646 10.44 -3.09 -6.63
CA LEU A 646 10.89 -1.94 -5.85
C LEU A 646 12.41 -1.97 -5.70
N ASP A 647 13.04 -0.82 -5.85
CA ASP A 647 14.47 -0.67 -5.70
C ASP A 647 14.91 -0.80 -4.25
N VAL A 648 16.05 -1.44 -4.07
CA VAL A 648 16.75 -1.59 -2.81
C VAL A 648 18.18 -1.10 -3.00
N SER A 649 18.53 -0.01 -2.33
CA SER A 649 19.90 0.49 -2.35
C SER A 649 20.77 -0.33 -1.41
N VAL A 650 21.75 -1.06 -1.96
CA VAL A 650 22.78 -1.74 -1.18
C VAL A 650 23.96 -0.79 -1.05
N ILE A 651 24.26 -0.39 0.19
CA ILE A 651 25.31 0.59 0.49
C ILE A 651 26.45 -0.11 1.24
N GLY A 652 27.60 -0.20 0.60
CA GLY A 652 28.84 -0.64 1.20
C GLY A 652 29.50 0.52 1.97
N ILE A 653 29.63 0.36 3.27
CA ILE A 653 30.25 1.35 4.17
C ILE A 653 31.34 0.70 5.03
N ASP A 654 32.27 1.50 5.53
CA ASP A 654 33.18 1.05 6.58
C ASP A 654 32.43 0.94 7.92
N GLY A 655 32.82 0.01 8.76
CA GLY A 655 32.12 -0.29 10.02
C GLY A 655 32.05 0.88 11.03
N GLU A 656 32.72 1.98 10.80
CA GLU A 656 32.73 3.21 11.61
C GLU A 656 32.31 4.46 10.79
N SER A 657 31.29 4.32 9.94
CA SER A 657 30.76 5.46 9.17
C SER A 657 30.29 6.61 10.08
N ARG A 658 30.60 7.85 9.68
CA ARG A 658 30.12 9.08 10.35
C ARG A 658 28.66 9.38 10.06
N PHE A 659 28.15 8.90 8.93
CA PHE A 659 26.83 9.24 8.40
C PHE A 659 25.78 8.18 8.68
N PHE A 660 26.19 6.93 8.94
CA PHE A 660 25.28 5.81 9.14
C PHE A 660 25.51 5.10 10.47
N ASP A 661 24.41 4.83 11.20
CA ASP A 661 24.48 4.09 12.47
C ASP A 661 24.56 2.56 12.24
N ALA A 662 24.52 2.11 10.99
CA ALA A 662 24.69 0.70 10.64
C ALA A 662 26.12 0.23 10.91
N LYS A 663 26.24 -1.00 11.46
CA LYS A 663 27.55 -1.66 11.69
C LYS A 663 27.57 -2.99 10.98
N PRO A 664 27.86 -3.02 9.68
CA PRO A 664 27.89 -4.25 8.93
C PRO A 664 29.05 -5.13 9.35
N GLU A 665 28.79 -6.45 9.42
CA GLU A 665 29.82 -7.44 9.67
C GLU A 665 30.45 -7.86 8.34
N LYS A 666 31.75 -8.21 8.34
CA LYS A 666 32.42 -8.75 7.16
C LYS A 666 31.78 -10.06 6.71
N GLY A 667 31.61 -10.21 5.41
CA GLY A 667 31.09 -11.41 4.75
C GLY A 667 30.13 -11.10 3.60
N LYS A 668 30.34 -11.74 2.46
CA LYS A 668 29.59 -11.54 1.19
C LYS A 668 28.07 -11.74 1.32
N THR A 669 27.62 -12.51 2.30
CA THR A 669 26.21 -12.84 2.52
C THR A 669 25.63 -12.19 3.77
N LYS A 670 26.35 -11.26 4.40
CA LYS A 670 25.93 -10.61 5.64
C LYS A 670 25.49 -9.18 5.36
N ALA A 671 24.32 -8.83 5.85
CA ALA A 671 23.78 -7.50 5.63
C ALA A 671 23.02 -6.97 6.86
N VAL A 672 23.07 -5.67 7.04
CA VAL A 672 22.22 -4.93 7.98
C VAL A 672 21.10 -4.28 7.16
N ILE A 673 19.84 -4.61 7.46
CA ILE A 673 18.70 -4.03 6.77
C ILE A 673 18.19 -2.79 7.51
N ASN A 674 17.56 -1.88 6.76
CA ASN A 674 16.98 -0.70 7.36
C ASN A 674 15.60 -0.96 7.98
N SER A 675 15.12 -0.02 8.82
CA SER A 675 13.82 -0.10 9.46
C SER A 675 12.64 -0.15 8.47
N SER A 676 12.78 0.44 7.29
CA SER A 676 11.74 0.42 6.25
C SER A 676 11.45 -0.99 5.73
N LEU A 677 12.50 -1.78 5.46
CA LEU A 677 12.36 -3.20 5.07
C LEU A 677 11.75 -4.06 6.19
N VAL A 678 12.16 -3.81 7.44
CA VAL A 678 11.58 -4.52 8.61
C VAL A 678 10.09 -4.23 8.74
N GLU A 679 9.68 -2.98 8.61
CA GLU A 679 8.28 -2.57 8.74
C GLU A 679 7.41 -3.12 7.60
N ARG A 680 7.98 -3.22 6.40
CA ARG A 680 7.26 -3.74 5.21
C ARG A 680 7.10 -5.24 5.23
N TYR A 681 8.18 -5.99 5.44
CA TYR A 681 8.24 -7.44 5.28
C TYR A 681 8.26 -8.20 6.60
N GLY A 682 8.52 -7.53 7.71
CA GLY A 682 8.59 -8.15 9.04
C GLY A 682 9.86 -8.96 9.29
N TYR A 683 10.94 -8.71 8.55
CA TYR A 683 12.22 -9.39 8.70
C TYR A 683 12.82 -9.20 10.09
N LYS A 684 13.58 -10.21 10.52
CA LYS A 684 14.26 -10.26 11.83
C LYS A 684 15.72 -10.62 11.63
N VAL A 685 16.54 -10.29 12.61
CA VAL A 685 17.93 -10.75 12.66
C VAL A 685 17.99 -12.27 12.60
N GLY A 686 18.76 -12.79 11.67
CA GLY A 686 18.89 -14.21 11.34
C GLY A 686 18.06 -14.68 10.15
N ASP A 687 17.11 -13.88 9.65
CA ASP A 687 16.35 -14.20 8.44
C ASP A 687 17.22 -14.08 7.18
N ARG A 688 16.84 -14.79 6.13
CA ARG A 688 17.41 -14.62 4.80
C ARG A 688 16.52 -13.72 3.96
N VAL A 689 17.15 -12.82 3.21
CA VAL A 689 16.51 -11.92 2.25
C VAL A 689 17.16 -12.12 0.89
N ILE A 690 16.38 -12.03 -0.17
CA ILE A 690 16.85 -12.18 -1.55
C ILE A 690 16.51 -10.90 -2.28
N PHE A 691 17.48 -10.35 -2.99
CA PHE A 691 17.30 -9.21 -3.88
C PHE A 691 17.82 -9.61 -5.26
N SER A 692 17.15 -9.14 -6.30
CA SER A 692 17.46 -9.48 -7.68
C SER A 692 18.15 -8.31 -8.37
N ASP A 693 19.09 -8.62 -9.23
CA ASP A 693 19.69 -7.69 -10.18
C ASP A 693 19.08 -7.95 -11.56
N PRO A 694 18.16 -7.09 -12.04
CA PRO A 694 17.56 -7.31 -13.34
C PRO A 694 18.54 -7.13 -14.50
N ALA A 695 19.63 -6.38 -14.35
CA ALA A 695 20.60 -6.18 -15.40
C ALA A 695 21.48 -7.43 -15.57
N ALA A 696 21.95 -8.00 -14.46
CA ALA A 696 22.81 -9.18 -14.47
C ALA A 696 22.05 -10.53 -14.45
N ASP A 697 20.71 -10.54 -14.34
CA ASP A 697 19.86 -11.73 -14.12
C ASP A 697 20.34 -12.59 -12.94
N ALA A 698 20.73 -11.94 -11.86
CA ALA A 698 21.33 -12.58 -10.70
C ALA A 698 20.53 -12.32 -9.43
N ASP A 699 20.41 -13.34 -8.59
CA ASP A 699 19.79 -13.24 -7.27
C ASP A 699 20.85 -13.28 -6.17
N TYR A 700 20.83 -12.28 -5.31
CA TYR A 700 21.73 -12.16 -4.17
C TYR A 700 21.00 -12.47 -2.87
N SER A 701 21.51 -13.44 -2.11
CA SER A 701 20.92 -13.87 -0.84
C SER A 701 21.75 -13.37 0.34
N PHE A 702 21.10 -12.60 1.24
CA PHE A 702 21.75 -12.06 2.42
C PHE A 702 21.14 -12.60 3.70
N THR A 703 21.97 -12.79 4.73
CA THR A 703 21.53 -13.06 6.10
C THR A 703 21.51 -11.76 6.88
N VAL A 704 20.37 -11.42 7.45
CA VAL A 704 20.19 -10.22 8.26
C VAL A 704 20.99 -10.33 9.56
N THR A 705 22.08 -9.59 9.69
CA THR A 705 22.91 -9.57 10.90
C THR A 705 22.52 -8.47 11.89
N GLY A 706 21.84 -7.43 11.42
CA GLY A 706 21.40 -6.30 12.23
C GLY A 706 20.28 -5.52 11.57
N ILE A 707 19.71 -4.61 12.33
CA ILE A 707 18.67 -3.68 11.86
C ILE A 707 19.17 -2.26 12.19
N SER A 708 19.17 -1.38 11.20
CA SER A 708 19.51 0.04 11.34
C SER A 708 18.26 0.90 11.33
N GLU A 709 18.17 1.85 12.25
CA GLU A 709 17.13 2.89 12.22
C GLU A 709 17.46 3.92 11.14
N TYR A 710 17.17 3.56 9.88
CA TYR A 710 17.32 4.41 8.71
C TYR A 710 16.07 4.30 7.86
N SER A 711 15.45 5.43 7.53
CA SER A 711 14.10 5.45 6.94
C SER A 711 14.05 5.89 5.47
N VAL A 712 15.21 6.20 4.89
CA VAL A 712 15.30 6.62 3.49
C VAL A 712 15.22 5.38 2.59
N GLY A 713 14.15 5.27 1.83
CA GLY A 713 13.93 4.17 0.89
C GLY A 713 14.00 2.78 1.51
N PHE A 714 14.25 1.77 0.67
CA PHE A 714 14.72 0.46 1.10
C PHE A 714 16.24 0.42 0.98
N THR A 715 16.91 0.22 2.11
CA THR A 715 18.36 0.29 2.18
C THR A 715 18.92 -0.91 2.94
N VAL A 716 20.00 -1.44 2.40
CA VAL A 716 20.77 -2.54 2.97
C VAL A 716 22.20 -2.06 3.12
N PHE A 717 22.80 -2.28 4.27
CA PHE A 717 24.18 -1.90 4.53
C PHE A 717 25.07 -3.15 4.58
N MET A 718 26.17 -3.10 3.86
CA MET A 718 27.22 -4.13 3.86
C MET A 718 28.58 -3.54 4.24
N ASP A 719 29.49 -4.40 4.69
CA ASP A 719 30.90 -4.05 4.76
C ASP A 719 31.42 -3.77 3.34
N ILE A 720 32.01 -2.60 3.12
CA ILE A 720 32.39 -2.15 1.77
C ILE A 720 33.36 -3.11 1.09
N GLY A 721 34.32 -3.68 1.82
CA GLY A 721 35.27 -4.67 1.29
C GLY A 721 34.54 -5.95 0.85
N SER A 722 33.62 -6.46 1.68
CA SER A 722 32.81 -7.65 1.36
C SER A 722 31.88 -7.40 0.18
N MET A 723 31.38 -6.18 0.03
CA MET A 723 30.51 -5.79 -1.09
C MET A 723 31.30 -5.70 -2.40
N ARG A 724 32.50 -5.11 -2.36
CA ARG A 724 33.42 -5.10 -3.51
C ARG A 724 33.75 -6.50 -3.99
N GLU A 725 34.07 -7.41 -3.06
CA GLU A 725 34.33 -8.84 -3.38
C GLU A 725 33.07 -9.54 -3.94
N LEU A 726 31.87 -9.16 -3.51
CA LEU A 726 30.62 -9.76 -3.99
C LEU A 726 30.35 -9.39 -5.45
N PHE A 727 30.54 -8.10 -5.79
CA PHE A 727 30.27 -7.54 -7.12
C PHE A 727 31.54 -7.47 -7.99
N GLY A 728 32.63 -8.10 -7.58
CA GLY A 728 33.86 -8.19 -8.37
C GLY A 728 34.56 -6.85 -8.62
N ARG A 729 34.51 -5.95 -7.65
CA ARG A 729 35.16 -4.64 -7.74
C ARG A 729 36.50 -4.65 -7.02
N ASP A 730 37.36 -3.73 -7.42
CA ASP A 730 38.67 -3.53 -6.79
C ASP A 730 38.55 -3.17 -5.31
N GLU A 731 39.63 -3.45 -4.55
CA GLU A 731 39.69 -3.18 -3.10
C GLU A 731 39.46 -1.70 -2.77
N ASP A 732 39.80 -0.78 -3.66
CA ASP A 732 39.73 0.66 -3.47
C ASP A 732 38.48 1.27 -4.14
N TYR A 733 37.68 0.46 -4.85
CA TYR A 733 36.54 0.96 -5.63
C TYR A 733 35.49 1.64 -4.75
N PHE A 734 35.03 2.80 -5.20
CA PHE A 734 33.86 3.51 -4.70
C PHE A 734 33.17 4.21 -5.87
N ASN A 735 31.88 4.39 -5.78
CA ASN A 735 31.10 5.17 -6.74
C ASN A 735 30.30 6.27 -6.06
N THR A 736 30.45 6.45 -4.77
CA THR A 736 29.73 7.46 -4.00
C THR A 736 30.62 8.02 -2.92
N VAL A 737 30.52 9.31 -2.68
CA VAL A 737 31.19 10.00 -1.57
C VAL A 737 30.16 10.81 -0.79
N TYR A 738 30.10 10.61 0.53
CA TYR A 738 29.32 11.42 1.46
C TYR A 738 30.18 12.46 2.14
N SER A 739 29.67 13.70 2.27
CA SER A 739 30.40 14.79 2.92
C SER A 739 29.48 15.73 3.72
N ASP A 740 30.04 16.36 4.75
CA ASP A 740 29.42 17.49 5.48
C ASP A 740 29.69 18.83 4.80
N LYS A 741 30.56 18.86 3.80
CA LYS A 741 30.98 20.06 3.10
C LYS A 741 30.92 19.84 1.59
N GLU A 742 30.77 20.93 0.88
CA GLU A 742 30.94 20.92 -0.57
C GLU A 742 32.37 20.58 -0.94
N LEU A 743 32.52 19.58 -1.83
CA LEU A 743 33.81 19.11 -2.30
C LEU A 743 34.07 19.64 -3.72
N ASP A 744 35.31 19.95 -4.00
CA ASP A 744 35.78 20.37 -5.34
C ASP A 744 36.06 19.11 -6.18
N ILE A 745 35.06 18.63 -6.89
CA ILE A 745 35.10 17.44 -7.74
C ILE A 745 34.80 17.88 -9.18
N ASP A 746 35.52 17.31 -10.13
CA ASP A 746 35.29 17.58 -11.57
C ASP A 746 33.87 17.09 -11.96
N GLU A 747 32.98 18.01 -12.35
CA GLU A 747 31.59 17.74 -12.69
C GLU A 747 31.43 16.68 -13.77
N GLY A 748 32.35 16.60 -14.71
CA GLY A 748 32.37 15.58 -15.78
C GLY A 748 32.58 14.15 -15.28
N ARG A 749 32.98 13.94 -14.03
CA ARG A 749 33.05 12.62 -13.38
C ARG A 749 31.78 12.19 -12.71
N LEU A 750 30.84 13.11 -12.47
CA LEU A 750 29.66 12.89 -11.65
C LEU A 750 28.39 12.63 -12.48
N TYR A 751 27.60 11.65 -12.07
CA TYR A 751 26.21 11.53 -12.50
C TYR A 751 25.35 12.60 -11.85
N SER A 752 25.48 12.78 -10.53
CA SER A 752 24.67 13.74 -9.79
C SER A 752 25.28 14.10 -8.44
N VAL A 753 24.85 15.25 -7.93
CA VAL A 753 25.10 15.68 -6.56
C VAL A 753 23.76 15.86 -5.88
N ASN A 754 23.50 15.08 -4.83
CA ASN A 754 22.28 15.16 -4.03
C ASN A 754 22.60 15.86 -2.70
N THR A 755 21.85 16.90 -2.39
CA THR A 755 21.99 17.59 -1.10
C THR A 755 20.99 17.02 -0.07
N LYS A 756 21.29 17.20 1.21
CA LYS A 756 20.34 16.90 2.28
C LYS A 756 19.00 17.62 2.09
N GLU A 757 19.05 18.87 1.63
CA GLU A 757 17.86 19.67 1.35
C GLU A 757 17.00 19.03 0.27
N ASP A 758 17.61 18.45 -0.76
CA ASP A 758 16.88 17.72 -1.82
C ASP A 758 16.16 16.48 -1.27
N VAL A 759 16.84 15.70 -0.43
CA VAL A 759 16.27 14.51 0.22
C VAL A 759 15.12 14.88 1.18
N GLU A 760 15.29 15.94 1.99
CA GLU A 760 14.22 16.42 2.89
C GLU A 760 13.04 17.00 2.12
N ARG A 761 13.31 17.72 1.03
CA ARG A 761 12.33 18.32 0.14
C ARG A 761 11.50 17.24 -0.53
N SER A 762 12.14 16.22 -1.11
CA SER A 762 11.49 15.05 -1.72
C SER A 762 10.55 14.35 -0.72
N ALA A 763 11.01 14.07 0.50
CA ALA A 763 10.17 13.47 1.54
C ALA A 763 8.99 14.35 1.96
N SER A 764 9.11 15.68 1.90
CA SER A 764 8.06 16.64 2.27
C SER A 764 6.91 16.69 1.27
N VAL A 765 7.17 16.32 0.02
CA VAL A 765 6.19 16.32 -1.07
C VAL A 765 5.04 15.37 -0.77
N TYR A 766 5.30 14.19 -0.17
CA TYR A 766 4.27 13.24 0.24
C TYR A 766 3.16 13.86 1.09
N VAL A 767 3.53 14.72 2.04
CA VAL A 767 2.55 15.38 2.91
C VAL A 767 1.66 16.32 2.10
N LYS A 768 2.24 17.07 1.16
CA LYS A 768 1.48 18.03 0.33
C LYS A 768 0.51 17.31 -0.60
N LEU A 769 0.96 16.24 -1.23
CA LEU A 769 0.19 15.46 -2.21
C LEU A 769 -0.99 14.73 -1.58
N MET A 770 -0.74 14.00 -0.51
CA MET A 770 -1.77 13.20 0.15
C MET A 770 -2.76 14.05 0.95
N LEU A 771 -2.47 15.33 1.17
CA LEU A 771 -3.32 16.21 1.99
C LEU A 771 -4.74 16.36 1.44
N SER A 772 -4.92 16.37 0.12
CA SER A 772 -6.25 16.46 -0.52
C SER A 772 -7.06 15.19 -0.29
N LEU A 773 -6.47 14.01 -0.54
CA LEU A 773 -7.08 12.70 -0.27
C LEU A 773 -7.42 12.55 1.21
N VAL A 774 -6.47 12.83 2.09
CA VAL A 774 -6.63 12.78 3.54
C VAL A 774 -7.79 13.68 4.00
N ARG A 775 -7.83 14.92 3.52
CA ARG A 775 -8.91 15.86 3.82
C ARG A 775 -10.27 15.34 3.37
N THR A 776 -10.35 14.80 2.17
CA THR A 776 -11.57 14.22 1.61
C THR A 776 -12.05 13.03 2.45
N LEU A 777 -11.16 12.10 2.82
CA LEU A 777 -11.49 10.95 3.67
C LEU A 777 -11.94 11.37 5.06
N ILE A 778 -11.26 12.32 5.70
CA ILE A 778 -11.62 12.81 7.04
C ILE A 778 -12.97 13.53 7.01
N ILE A 779 -13.21 14.41 6.03
CA ILE A 779 -14.48 15.15 5.91
C ILE A 779 -15.63 14.18 5.63
N ALA A 780 -15.50 13.31 4.63
CA ALA A 780 -16.52 12.32 4.28
C ALA A 780 -16.77 11.35 5.45
N GLY A 781 -15.71 10.82 6.07
CA GLY A 781 -15.81 9.95 7.23
C GLY A 781 -16.48 10.63 8.42
N THR A 782 -16.18 11.91 8.68
CA THR A 782 -16.84 12.70 9.74
C THR A 782 -18.31 12.91 9.46
N ILE A 783 -18.70 13.22 8.22
CA ILE A 783 -20.11 13.34 7.83
C ILE A 783 -20.84 12.02 8.01
N ILE A 784 -20.25 10.91 7.53
CA ILE A 784 -20.78 9.55 7.71
C ILE A 784 -20.97 9.25 9.20
N PHE A 785 -19.95 9.53 10.01
CA PHE A 785 -20.01 9.35 11.46
C PHE A 785 -21.14 10.14 12.12
N CYS A 786 -21.28 11.43 11.77
CA CYS A 786 -22.36 12.29 12.27
C CYS A 786 -23.74 11.72 11.91
N VAL A 787 -23.92 11.27 10.68
CA VAL A 787 -25.20 10.71 10.21
C VAL A 787 -25.52 9.39 10.91
N VAL A 788 -24.53 8.49 11.01
CA VAL A 788 -24.70 7.21 11.71
C VAL A 788 -25.04 7.43 13.20
N MET A 789 -24.32 8.33 13.86
CA MET A 789 -24.59 8.68 15.26
C MET A 789 -25.97 9.28 15.43
N TYR A 790 -26.39 10.18 14.53
CA TYR A 790 -27.75 10.75 14.58
C TYR A 790 -28.83 9.67 14.43
N LEU A 791 -28.66 8.74 13.49
CA LEU A 791 -29.60 7.62 13.27
C LEU A 791 -29.66 6.70 14.48
N MET A 792 -28.51 6.27 14.98
CA MET A 792 -28.45 5.32 16.11
C MET A 792 -28.98 5.92 17.40
N MET A 793 -28.63 7.17 17.71
CA MET A 793 -29.17 7.87 18.86
C MET A 793 -30.69 8.11 18.72
N GLY A 794 -31.16 8.42 17.52
CA GLY A 794 -32.58 8.54 17.23
C GLY A 794 -33.35 7.26 17.53
N VAL A 795 -32.81 6.11 17.13
CA VAL A 795 -33.38 4.79 17.43
C VAL A 795 -33.41 4.50 18.94
N MET A 796 -32.34 4.83 19.68
CA MET A 796 -32.31 4.68 21.14
C MET A 796 -33.38 5.51 21.86
N ILE A 797 -33.53 6.79 21.46
CA ILE A 797 -34.57 7.67 22.05
C ILE A 797 -35.97 7.14 21.78
N ASP A 798 -36.25 6.67 20.58
CA ASP A 798 -37.56 6.15 20.22
C ASP A 798 -37.89 4.84 20.97
N ARG A 799 -36.91 3.97 21.18
CA ARG A 799 -37.09 2.75 22.01
C ARG A 799 -37.38 3.11 23.46
N SER A 800 -36.80 4.19 23.95
CA SER A 800 -37.05 4.69 25.32
C SER A 800 -38.29 5.56 25.44
N ALA A 801 -39.03 5.85 24.33
CA ALA A 801 -40.15 6.81 24.32
C ALA A 801 -41.24 6.47 25.33
N MET A 802 -41.58 5.21 25.53
CA MET A 802 -42.56 4.74 26.54
C MET A 802 -42.09 5.04 27.97
N GLY A 803 -40.84 4.70 28.29
CA GLY A 803 -40.28 5.02 29.62
C GLY A 803 -40.22 6.54 29.85
N ILE A 804 -39.85 7.32 28.81
CA ILE A 804 -39.85 8.77 28.86
C ILE A 804 -41.26 9.34 29.10
N SER A 805 -42.27 8.76 28.44
CA SER A 805 -43.68 9.16 28.61
C SER A 805 -44.16 8.89 30.00
N LEU A 806 -43.90 7.73 30.59
CA LEU A 806 -44.24 7.38 31.96
C LEU A 806 -43.63 8.34 32.97
N ILE A 807 -42.34 8.64 32.82
CA ILE A 807 -41.65 9.58 33.73
C ILE A 807 -42.16 11.02 33.55
N LYS A 808 -42.59 11.44 32.33
CA LYS A 808 -43.30 12.71 32.12
C LYS A 808 -44.63 12.78 32.87
N ILE A 809 -45.40 11.68 32.91
CA ILE A 809 -46.68 11.59 33.68
C ILE A 809 -46.42 11.72 35.18
N PHE A 810 -45.31 11.20 35.71
CA PHE A 810 -44.90 11.38 37.10
C PHE A 810 -44.37 12.78 37.43
N GLY A 811 -44.43 13.74 36.48
CA GLY A 811 -44.14 15.14 36.73
C GLY A 811 -42.65 15.53 36.62
N TYR A 812 -41.75 14.65 36.13
CA TYR A 812 -40.37 14.98 35.94
C TYR A 812 -40.19 16.04 34.82
N ARG A 813 -39.32 17.00 35.09
CA ARG A 813 -38.98 18.07 34.11
C ARG A 813 -38.13 17.54 32.97
N PRO A 814 -38.19 18.19 31.77
CA PRO A 814 -37.38 17.77 30.61
C PRO A 814 -35.88 17.71 30.89
N LYS A 815 -35.37 18.54 31.82
CA LYS A 815 -33.94 18.49 32.25
C LYS A 815 -33.59 17.20 33.02
N GLU A 816 -34.52 16.74 33.86
CA GLU A 816 -34.35 15.53 34.70
C GLU A 816 -34.46 14.26 33.83
N ILE A 817 -35.41 14.27 32.88
CA ILE A 817 -35.59 13.17 31.93
C ILE A 817 -34.34 13.06 31.05
N ARG A 818 -33.75 14.19 30.65
CA ARG A 818 -32.47 14.22 29.94
C ARG A 818 -31.35 13.58 30.77
N ALA A 819 -31.24 13.93 32.05
CA ALA A 819 -30.23 13.37 32.94
C ALA A 819 -30.36 11.85 33.08
N LEU A 820 -31.58 11.34 33.16
CA LEU A 820 -31.88 9.94 33.32
C LEU A 820 -31.59 9.08 32.06
N TYR A 821 -31.96 9.59 30.88
CA TYR A 821 -31.89 8.82 29.64
C TYR A 821 -30.66 9.13 28.77
N LEU A 822 -30.24 10.39 28.71
CA LEU A 822 -29.18 10.81 27.80
C LEU A 822 -27.78 10.71 28.43
N ASN A 823 -27.64 10.83 29.75
CA ASN A 823 -26.35 10.63 30.40
C ASN A 823 -25.91 9.16 30.36
N GLY A 824 -26.84 8.20 30.35
CA GLY A 824 -26.55 6.80 30.10
C GLY A 824 -25.97 6.54 28.71
N ASN A 825 -26.48 7.24 27.71
CA ASN A 825 -26.02 7.14 26.33
C ASN A 825 -24.63 7.75 26.15
N LEU A 826 -24.28 8.81 26.89
CA LEU A 826 -22.91 9.35 26.92
C LEU A 826 -21.91 8.30 27.40
N PHE A 827 -22.27 7.54 28.42
CA PHE A 827 -21.41 6.47 28.91
C PHE A 827 -21.20 5.38 27.85
N VAL A 828 -22.28 4.99 27.13
CA VAL A 828 -22.17 4.02 26.02
C VAL A 828 -21.24 4.53 24.92
N VAL A 829 -21.37 5.81 24.53
CA VAL A 829 -20.51 6.43 23.50
C VAL A 829 -19.08 6.52 23.98
N ALA A 830 -18.88 6.95 25.23
CA ALA A 830 -17.52 7.09 25.77
C ALA A 830 -16.80 5.75 25.88
N VAL A 831 -17.45 4.73 26.46
CA VAL A 831 -16.88 3.38 26.57
C VAL A 831 -16.78 2.72 25.19
N GLY A 832 -17.81 2.91 24.35
CA GLY A 832 -17.81 2.40 22.98
C GLY A 832 -16.67 2.98 22.14
N ALA A 833 -16.38 4.26 22.26
CA ALA A 833 -15.25 4.90 21.60
C ALA A 833 -13.91 4.36 22.11
N LEU A 834 -13.76 4.15 23.43
CA LEU A 834 -12.56 3.53 24.02
C LEU A 834 -12.28 2.14 23.45
N ILE A 835 -13.30 1.42 23.04
CA ILE A 835 -13.18 0.09 22.43
C ILE A 835 -13.03 0.20 20.91
N ALA A 836 -13.85 1.05 20.27
CA ALA A 836 -13.92 1.14 18.81
C ALA A 836 -12.66 1.78 18.21
N VAL A 837 -12.07 2.81 18.84
CA VAL A 837 -10.90 3.51 18.32
C VAL A 837 -9.67 2.57 18.21
N PRO A 838 -9.27 1.82 19.23
CA PRO A 838 -8.15 0.88 19.11
C PRO A 838 -8.42 -0.28 18.13
N ILE A 839 -9.67 -0.76 18.10
CA ILE A 839 -10.06 -1.83 17.16
C ILE A 839 -10.00 -1.31 15.72
N ALA A 840 -10.54 -0.11 15.46
CA ALA A 840 -10.48 0.53 14.15
C ALA A 840 -9.02 0.72 13.70
N LYS A 841 -8.17 1.25 14.60
CA LYS A 841 -6.74 1.42 14.34
C LYS A 841 -6.08 0.10 13.94
N LYS A 842 -6.29 -0.96 14.73
CA LYS A 842 -5.71 -2.27 14.43
C LYS A 842 -6.19 -2.86 13.10
N ILE A 843 -7.47 -2.65 12.75
CA ILE A 843 -8.02 -3.11 11.47
C ILE A 843 -7.36 -2.35 10.32
N VAL A 844 -7.23 -1.02 10.45
CA VAL A 844 -6.63 -0.20 9.41
C VAL A 844 -5.15 -0.51 9.28
N ASP A 845 -4.39 -0.63 10.36
CA ASP A 845 -2.97 -1.01 10.33
C ASP A 845 -2.73 -2.35 9.61
N MET A 846 -3.65 -3.30 9.75
CA MET A 846 -3.54 -4.59 9.07
C MET A 846 -3.82 -4.51 7.56
N ILE A 847 -4.68 -3.58 7.14
CA ILE A 847 -5.09 -3.43 5.74
C ILE A 847 -4.18 -2.42 5.02
N PHE A 848 -3.60 -1.47 5.75
CA PHE A 848 -2.86 -0.33 5.21
C PHE A 848 -1.71 -0.70 4.27
N PRO A 849 -0.89 -1.76 4.54
CA PRO A 849 0.16 -2.19 3.62
C PRO A 849 -0.32 -2.53 2.21
N MET A 850 -1.61 -2.88 2.07
CA MET A 850 -2.20 -3.19 0.77
C MET A 850 -2.54 -1.94 -0.06
N PHE A 851 -2.49 -0.75 0.55
CA PHE A 851 -2.80 0.51 -0.14
C PHE A 851 -1.58 1.18 -0.77
N ILE A 852 -0.37 0.81 -0.37
CA ILE A 852 0.88 1.40 -0.86
C ILE A 852 1.95 0.34 -1.17
N PRO A 853 1.66 -0.73 -1.94
CA PRO A 853 2.67 -1.74 -2.27
C PRO A 853 3.78 -1.22 -3.18
N ASN A 854 3.52 -0.18 -3.97
CA ASN A 854 4.42 0.41 -4.98
C ASN A 854 5.40 1.48 -4.43
N VAL A 855 5.44 1.73 -3.14
CA VAL A 855 6.31 2.77 -2.57
C VAL A 855 7.30 2.17 -1.59
N ALA A 856 8.60 2.36 -1.86
CA ALA A 856 9.69 1.95 -0.97
C ALA A 856 9.87 2.99 0.16
N CYS A 857 9.04 2.94 1.20
CA CYS A 857 9.13 3.86 2.32
C CYS A 857 8.87 3.18 3.66
N SER A 858 9.26 3.88 4.74
CA SER A 858 8.95 3.49 6.12
C SER A 858 7.44 3.51 6.38
N MET A 859 6.94 2.46 7.04
CA MET A 859 5.52 2.29 7.35
C MET A 859 5.21 2.42 8.83
N LYS A 860 5.83 3.38 9.50
CA LYS A 860 5.53 3.67 10.92
C LYS A 860 4.14 4.28 11.08
N LEU A 861 3.14 3.44 11.31
CA LEU A 861 1.74 3.83 11.51
C LEU A 861 1.39 4.16 12.96
N ALA A 862 2.35 4.19 13.88
CA ALA A 862 2.12 4.46 15.28
C ALA A 862 1.62 5.89 15.48
N PHE A 863 0.38 6.03 15.98
CA PHE A 863 -0.17 7.34 16.29
C PHE A 863 0.53 7.98 17.49
N PRO A 864 0.85 9.28 17.43
CA PRO A 864 1.14 10.05 18.61
C PRO A 864 -0.01 9.98 19.62
N TRP A 865 0.28 9.85 20.90
CA TRP A 865 -0.74 9.66 21.95
C TRP A 865 -1.82 10.76 21.96
N TYR A 866 -1.46 12.00 21.57
CA TYR A 866 -2.39 13.11 21.51
C TYR A 866 -3.47 12.96 20.40
N LEU A 867 -3.20 12.24 19.31
CA LEU A 867 -4.20 11.98 18.27
C LEU A 867 -5.35 11.12 18.80
N TYR A 868 -5.05 10.12 19.63
CA TYR A 868 -6.11 9.35 20.30
C TYR A 868 -7.01 10.24 21.15
N LEU A 869 -6.44 11.21 21.88
CA LEU A 869 -7.21 12.18 22.66
C LEU A 869 -8.06 13.10 21.78
N ILE A 870 -7.51 13.56 20.66
CA ILE A 870 -8.24 14.41 19.70
C ILE A 870 -9.44 13.64 19.12
N ILE A 871 -9.24 12.41 18.66
CA ILE A 871 -10.31 11.56 18.11
C ILE A 871 -11.39 11.33 19.17
N TYR A 872 -10.98 11.00 20.40
CA TYR A 872 -11.89 10.77 21.50
C TYR A 872 -12.68 12.03 21.86
N ALA A 873 -12.02 13.18 21.93
CA ALA A 873 -12.66 14.47 22.16
C ALA A 873 -13.64 14.81 21.02
N ALA A 874 -13.26 14.61 19.77
CA ALA A 874 -14.12 14.82 18.62
C ALA A 874 -15.39 13.96 18.67
N VAL A 875 -15.28 12.69 19.01
CA VAL A 875 -16.43 11.78 19.21
C VAL A 875 -17.39 12.34 20.28
N ILE A 876 -16.86 12.80 21.43
CA ILE A 876 -17.65 13.36 22.50
C ILE A 876 -18.32 14.69 22.12
N VAL A 877 -17.61 15.55 21.38
CA VAL A 877 -18.13 16.81 20.86
C VAL A 877 -19.28 16.57 19.87
N ILE A 878 -19.06 15.70 18.89
CA ILE A 878 -20.09 15.32 17.89
C ILE A 878 -21.30 14.70 18.60
N TYR A 879 -21.09 13.79 19.54
CA TYR A 879 -22.16 13.25 20.35
C TYR A 879 -22.96 14.38 21.05
N THR A 880 -22.28 15.35 21.65
CA THR A 880 -22.92 16.42 22.41
C THR A 880 -23.76 17.31 21.47
N ILE A 881 -23.27 17.60 20.26
CA ILE A 881 -23.98 18.36 19.24
C ILE A 881 -25.25 17.59 18.82
N ILE A 882 -25.09 16.33 18.44
CA ILE A 882 -26.21 15.47 18.01
C ILE A 882 -27.24 15.30 19.12
N ASN A 883 -26.77 15.14 20.35
CA ASN A 883 -27.62 15.06 21.53
C ASN A 883 -28.48 16.33 21.71
N ARG A 884 -27.88 17.51 21.51
CA ARG A 884 -28.63 18.80 21.55
C ARG A 884 -29.69 18.85 20.47
N LEU A 885 -29.39 18.44 19.25
CA LEU A 885 -30.35 18.38 18.14
C LEU A 885 -31.53 17.44 18.42
N LEU A 886 -31.27 16.30 19.06
CA LEU A 886 -32.28 15.30 19.37
C LEU A 886 -33.15 15.63 20.61
N ILE A 887 -32.73 16.58 21.46
CA ILE A 887 -33.55 17.05 22.61
C ILE A 887 -34.91 17.60 22.13
N GLY A 888 -34.94 18.23 20.95
CA GLY A 888 -36.19 18.65 20.33
C GLY A 888 -37.21 17.54 20.10
N LYS A 889 -36.72 16.32 19.80
CA LYS A 889 -37.57 15.12 19.67
C LYS A 889 -38.15 14.67 21.02
N ILE A 890 -37.36 14.70 22.10
CA ILE A 890 -37.82 14.32 23.44
C ILE A 890 -38.94 15.26 23.94
N LYS A 891 -38.82 16.55 23.64
CA LYS A 891 -39.88 17.52 23.96
C LYS A 891 -41.21 17.23 23.23
N LYS A 892 -41.16 16.73 22.00
CA LYS A 892 -42.33 16.40 21.16
C LYS A 892 -42.99 15.08 21.54
N ILE A 893 -42.37 14.19 22.36
CA ILE A 893 -43.03 12.97 22.82
C ILE A 893 -44.21 13.33 23.71
N SER A 894 -45.44 13.11 23.19
CA SER A 894 -46.66 13.31 23.93
C SER A 894 -47.03 12.07 24.74
N PRO A 895 -47.19 12.15 26.08
CA PRO A 895 -47.56 11.00 26.88
C PRO A 895 -48.90 10.38 26.47
N ALA A 896 -49.90 11.24 26.09
CA ALA A 896 -51.22 10.76 25.67
C ALA A 896 -51.13 9.94 24.37
N GLU A 897 -50.31 10.36 23.40
CA GLU A 897 -50.17 9.68 22.10
C GLU A 897 -49.43 8.33 22.23
N VAL A 898 -48.43 8.25 23.13
CA VAL A 898 -47.64 7.01 23.36
C VAL A 898 -48.49 5.99 24.13
N LEU A 899 -49.36 6.41 25.06
CA LEU A 899 -50.26 5.54 25.79
C LEU A 899 -51.43 5.06 24.91
N LYS A 900 -52.02 5.93 24.10
CA LYS A 900 -53.09 5.62 23.17
C LYS A 900 -52.69 4.60 22.10
N ASN A 901 -51.47 4.55 21.71
CA ASN A 901 -50.93 3.56 20.73
C ASN A 901 -50.75 2.16 21.36
N ARG A 902 -51.08 1.98 22.60
CA ARG A 902 -50.93 0.68 23.33
C ARG A 902 -52.27 0.11 23.84
N GLU A 903 -53.34 0.94 23.93
CA GLU A 903 -54.69 0.46 24.05
C GLU A 903 -55.25 0.09 22.65
#